data_cdcb01f52bbbce90a4df458537baaf47
#
_entry.id   cdcb01f52bbbce90a4df458537baaf47
#
_cell.length_a   1.000
_cell.length_b   1.000
_cell.length_c   1.000
_cell.angle_alpha   90.00
_cell.angle_beta   90.00
_cell.angle_gamma   90.00
#
_symmetry.space_group_name_H-M   'P 1'
#
loop_
_entity.id
_entity.type
_entity.pdbx_description
1 polymer ?
#
loop_
_entity_poly.entity_id
_entity_poly.type
_entity_poly.pdbx_seq_one_letter_code
_entity_poly.pdbx_strand_id
1 'polypeptide(L)'
;MANIPNTSLELLEKTAARVSDRLKTIAHDTDIAWNAELDAQMHLLLNRAEEVHSKAFVVIVVGPVKSGKSTFVNALAHAHVSPTHFLECTVRPSVISQCKAGEECSITTFRQTELDPEASKADHVEAIIDYIKGLSYADLSGLEVRHYPLNEENLTEHVEQPIDNKVVRVTTDNVLTSITAPGGDFLGQDIFLVDMPGFDGLNANLEDKAYPIITHRADLVIFIQSSNSAISKISSDFFDILREGNGSAPVCLIHNYFESAYWRTQEEQQRAIRGQMEKAKEIIRQRGFNLPDANCFSINLGKVADNREDAYGKEVLPEYRSELEAATASFGTIEKELYQHVISSQHTTRLNNCLGRIRYEKELLCKMIDEQLAKFETARGRYHSAEQELDAIREDRQLVYSRAAFPLHFTADDLASSLDGIANVTMSQQLTMGTKYNGATARGIVTSMLGMFAQTVKTYVDNHVSMSDYLAKINAMTESRYLEIRNALDRVGGIQIKPLTGFKDEVLKPIDMSVVSKAYDVEQKIGDTYLIDRYNYERMRSMMNDAKMTVIGVTQPSEPGIYRGGSLQTTILPRVQEEVEQCLQDIILKRSEAYSKLLEEKRSEVLASIIPDFDQVDARITALKTLKTKLEGIQFT
;
A
#
# COMPACT_ATOMS: atom_id res chain seq x y z
N MET A 1 9.05 23.70 -48.87
CA MET A 1 8.64 22.33 -48.48
C MET A 1 9.88 21.48 -48.44
N ALA A 2 10.41 21.22 -47.25
CA ALA A 2 11.47 20.22 -47.09
C ALA A 2 10.78 18.86 -47.15
N ASN A 3 11.01 18.09 -48.22
CA ASN A 3 10.72 16.68 -48.25
C ASN A 3 11.41 16.04 -47.04
N ILE A 4 10.66 15.69 -46.02
CA ILE A 4 11.18 14.78 -44.96
C ILE A 4 11.58 13.53 -45.74
N PRO A 5 12.85 13.07 -45.69
CA PRO A 5 13.22 11.89 -46.44
C PRO A 5 12.36 10.72 -45.99
N ASN A 6 11.81 9.92 -46.89
CA ASN A 6 11.06 8.69 -46.58
C ASN A 6 11.80 7.80 -45.55
N THR A 7 13.12 7.86 -45.53
CA THR A 7 14.00 7.24 -44.55
C THR A 7 13.71 7.63 -43.09
N SER A 8 13.26 8.85 -42.81
CA SER A 8 12.98 9.28 -41.41
C SER A 8 11.64 8.76 -40.89
N LEU A 9 10.60 8.71 -41.74
CA LEU A 9 9.31 8.17 -41.38
C LEU A 9 9.38 6.63 -41.21
N GLU A 10 10.01 5.93 -42.14
CA GLU A 10 10.23 4.49 -42.04
C GLU A 10 11.02 4.08 -40.78
N LEU A 11 12.03 4.89 -40.40
CA LEU A 11 12.77 4.67 -39.15
C LEU A 11 11.90 4.88 -37.94
N LEU A 12 11.05 5.90 -37.96
CA LEU A 12 10.13 6.19 -36.86
C LEU A 12 9.06 5.09 -36.70
N GLU A 13 8.50 4.59 -37.80
CA GLU A 13 7.56 3.46 -37.80
C GLU A 13 8.21 2.19 -37.21
N LYS A 14 9.43 1.87 -37.66
CA LYS A 14 10.20 0.74 -37.11
C LYS A 14 10.50 0.91 -35.62
N THR A 15 10.83 2.12 -35.20
CA THR A 15 11.08 2.42 -33.77
C THR A 15 9.80 2.25 -32.96
N ALA A 16 8.68 2.79 -33.41
CA ALA A 16 7.41 2.71 -32.73
C ALA A 16 6.92 1.25 -32.60
N ALA A 17 6.99 0.48 -33.68
CA ALA A 17 6.68 -0.96 -33.65
C ALA A 17 7.58 -1.74 -32.68
N ARG A 18 8.91 -1.50 -32.75
CA ARG A 18 9.87 -2.13 -31.83
C ARG A 18 9.57 -1.82 -30.37
N VAL A 19 9.22 -0.58 -30.05
CA VAL A 19 8.86 -0.16 -28.68
C VAL A 19 7.61 -0.88 -28.23
N SER A 20 6.54 -0.93 -29.07
CA SER A 20 5.29 -1.63 -28.79
C SER A 20 5.53 -3.13 -28.52
N ASP A 21 6.25 -3.82 -29.40
CA ASP A 21 6.54 -5.25 -29.27
C ASP A 21 7.37 -5.55 -28.01
N ARG A 22 8.33 -4.66 -27.69
CA ARG A 22 9.16 -4.81 -26.51
C ARG A 22 8.36 -4.65 -25.22
N LEU A 23 7.43 -3.71 -25.18
CA LEU A 23 6.51 -3.52 -24.03
C LEU A 23 5.60 -4.73 -23.83
N LYS A 24 5.01 -5.27 -24.91
CA LYS A 24 4.21 -6.50 -24.86
C LYS A 24 5.00 -7.69 -24.29
N THR A 25 6.24 -7.85 -24.72
CA THR A 25 7.14 -8.89 -24.21
C THR A 25 7.42 -8.69 -22.70
N ILE A 26 7.71 -7.45 -22.27
CA ILE A 26 7.97 -7.15 -20.87
C ILE A 26 6.76 -7.46 -20.01
N ALA A 27 5.57 -7.06 -20.44
CA ALA A 27 4.33 -7.32 -19.71
C ALA A 27 4.02 -8.82 -19.59
N HIS A 28 4.22 -9.57 -20.67
CA HIS A 28 4.02 -11.02 -20.65
C HIS A 28 4.99 -11.74 -19.69
N ASP A 29 6.23 -11.25 -19.61
CA ASP A 29 7.31 -11.85 -18.81
C ASP A 29 7.34 -11.40 -17.35
N THR A 30 6.40 -10.57 -16.92
CA THR A 30 6.43 -9.94 -15.58
C THR A 30 5.08 -10.07 -14.90
N ASP A 31 5.06 -10.76 -13.77
CA ASP A 31 3.86 -10.84 -12.92
C ASP A 31 3.89 -9.72 -11.87
N ILE A 32 3.01 -8.76 -12.02
CA ILE A 32 2.78 -7.64 -11.08
C ILE A 32 1.32 -7.56 -10.62
N ALA A 33 0.48 -8.56 -10.96
CA ALA A 33 -0.94 -8.60 -10.60
C ALA A 33 -1.21 -8.52 -9.08
N TRP A 34 -0.19 -8.82 -8.25
CA TRP A 34 -0.25 -8.64 -6.81
C TRP A 34 -0.30 -7.15 -6.37
N ASN A 35 -0.04 -6.21 -7.27
CA ASN A 35 -0.13 -4.77 -7.03
C ASN A 35 -1.02 -4.13 -8.08
N ALA A 36 -2.29 -3.91 -7.72
CA ALA A 36 -3.31 -3.40 -8.64
C ALA A 36 -2.96 -2.03 -9.26
N GLU A 37 -2.24 -1.16 -8.54
CA GLU A 37 -1.86 0.16 -9.07
C GLU A 37 -0.79 0.04 -10.16
N LEU A 38 0.24 -0.79 -9.93
CA LEU A 38 1.29 -1.04 -10.93
C LEU A 38 0.74 -1.80 -12.13
N ASP A 39 -0.15 -2.75 -11.91
CA ASP A 39 -0.80 -3.52 -12.97
C ASP A 39 -1.66 -2.62 -13.85
N ALA A 40 -2.49 -1.78 -13.26
CA ALA A 40 -3.29 -0.79 -14.00
C ALA A 40 -2.40 0.16 -14.83
N GLN A 41 -1.29 0.66 -14.26
CA GLN A 41 -0.37 1.53 -14.98
C GLN A 41 0.36 0.79 -16.11
N MET A 42 0.68 -0.49 -15.94
CA MET A 42 1.23 -1.33 -17.01
C MET A 42 0.23 -1.51 -18.15
N HIS A 43 -1.04 -1.79 -17.82
CA HIS A 43 -2.09 -1.89 -18.82
C HIS A 43 -2.28 -0.57 -19.58
N LEU A 44 -2.25 0.58 -18.90
CA LEU A 44 -2.30 1.87 -19.55
C LEU A 44 -1.12 2.06 -20.52
N LEU A 45 0.08 1.72 -20.10
CA LEU A 45 1.28 1.79 -20.95
C LEU A 45 1.16 0.88 -22.19
N LEU A 46 0.59 -0.33 -22.04
CA LEU A 46 0.33 -1.24 -23.16
C LEU A 46 -0.73 -0.68 -24.12
N ASN A 47 -1.80 -0.12 -23.61
CA ASN A 47 -2.82 0.54 -24.40
C ASN A 47 -2.22 1.68 -25.24
N ARG A 48 -1.35 2.49 -24.65
CA ARG A 48 -0.60 3.53 -25.38
C ARG A 48 0.31 2.94 -26.46
N ALA A 49 0.92 1.79 -26.17
CA ALA A 49 1.76 1.12 -27.16
C ALA A 49 0.94 0.56 -28.36
N GLU A 50 -0.30 0.19 -28.16
CA GLU A 50 -1.19 -0.23 -29.26
C GLU A 50 -1.65 0.92 -30.15
N GLU A 51 -1.74 2.15 -29.62
CA GLU A 51 -2.08 3.33 -30.43
C GLU A 51 -1.11 3.58 -31.60
N VAL A 52 0.09 3.04 -31.55
CA VAL A 52 1.06 3.10 -32.66
C VAL A 52 0.48 2.57 -33.97
N HIS A 53 -0.39 1.57 -33.88
CA HIS A 53 -1.03 0.93 -35.04
C HIS A 53 -2.31 1.62 -35.54
N SER A 54 -2.87 2.54 -34.73
CA SER A 54 -4.05 3.33 -35.14
C SER A 54 -3.65 4.37 -36.22
N LYS A 55 -4.53 4.63 -37.16
CA LYS A 55 -4.37 5.72 -38.13
C LYS A 55 -5.06 7.02 -37.69
N ALA A 56 -5.84 6.95 -36.62
CA ALA A 56 -6.60 8.08 -36.11
C ALA A 56 -5.69 9.27 -35.73
N PHE A 57 -6.03 10.45 -36.22
CA PHE A 57 -5.38 11.71 -35.93
C PHE A 57 -6.37 12.63 -35.22
N VAL A 58 -6.08 12.96 -33.96
CA VAL A 58 -7.00 13.72 -33.09
C VAL A 58 -6.60 15.19 -33.07
N VAL A 59 -7.50 16.04 -33.51
CA VAL A 59 -7.38 17.49 -33.51
C VAL A 59 -8.34 18.08 -32.47
N ILE A 60 -7.84 18.72 -31.45
CA ILE A 60 -8.70 19.41 -30.48
C ILE A 60 -8.82 20.89 -30.79
N VAL A 61 -10.04 21.41 -30.70
CA VAL A 61 -10.33 22.84 -30.81
C VAL A 61 -10.65 23.41 -29.44
N VAL A 62 -9.80 24.30 -28.96
CA VAL A 62 -9.85 24.84 -27.60
C VAL A 62 -9.81 26.39 -27.63
N GLY A 63 -10.24 26.98 -26.56
CA GLY A 63 -10.19 28.44 -26.39
C GLY A 63 -11.26 28.95 -25.42
N PRO A 64 -11.23 30.25 -25.07
CA PRO A 64 -12.21 30.85 -24.17
C PRO A 64 -13.63 30.70 -24.67
N VAL A 65 -14.62 30.87 -23.80
CA VAL A 65 -16.03 30.99 -24.19
C VAL A 65 -16.18 32.17 -25.15
N LYS A 66 -17.03 31.99 -26.16
CA LYS A 66 -17.28 33.01 -27.22
C LYS A 66 -16.05 33.38 -28.08
N SER A 67 -15.03 32.53 -28.10
CA SER A 67 -13.89 32.74 -29.02
C SER A 67 -14.18 32.37 -30.47
N GLY A 68 -15.29 31.66 -30.76
CA GLY A 68 -15.68 31.17 -32.08
C GLY A 68 -15.32 29.75 -32.39
N LYS A 69 -15.08 28.89 -31.36
CA LYS A 69 -14.76 27.45 -31.51
C LYS A 69 -15.79 26.71 -32.34
N SER A 70 -17.04 26.73 -31.89
CA SER A 70 -18.16 26.04 -32.60
C SER A 70 -18.36 26.55 -34.02
N THR A 71 -18.21 27.85 -34.25
CA THR A 71 -18.24 28.42 -35.60
C THR A 71 -17.12 27.91 -36.48
N PHE A 72 -15.91 27.79 -35.93
CA PHE A 72 -14.76 27.26 -36.64
C PHE A 72 -14.93 25.76 -36.94
N VAL A 73 -15.44 24.99 -35.97
CA VAL A 73 -15.74 23.56 -36.12
C VAL A 73 -16.77 23.32 -37.19
N ASN A 74 -17.89 24.06 -37.18
CA ASN A 74 -18.93 23.97 -38.21
C ASN A 74 -18.38 24.37 -39.60
N ALA A 75 -17.47 25.34 -39.64
CA ALA A 75 -16.82 25.73 -40.89
C ALA A 75 -15.92 24.60 -41.45
N LEU A 76 -15.15 23.92 -40.62
CA LEU A 76 -14.32 22.78 -41.03
C LEU A 76 -15.14 21.52 -41.37
N ALA A 77 -16.23 21.26 -40.65
CA ALA A 77 -17.12 20.14 -40.90
C ALA A 77 -18.00 20.31 -42.14
N HIS A 78 -18.08 21.50 -42.70
CA HIS A 78 -19.00 21.89 -43.76
C HIS A 78 -20.46 21.56 -43.44
N ALA A 79 -20.82 21.52 -42.16
CA ALA A 79 -22.13 21.21 -41.64
C ALA A 79 -22.35 21.85 -40.26
N HIS A 80 -23.61 21.99 -39.86
CA HIS A 80 -23.97 22.38 -38.52
C HIS A 80 -23.86 21.17 -37.59
N VAL A 81 -22.75 21.05 -36.84
CA VAL A 81 -22.43 19.94 -35.94
C VAL A 81 -22.20 20.39 -34.51
N SER A 82 -21.97 21.68 -34.29
CA SER A 82 -21.77 22.28 -32.99
C SER A 82 -22.65 23.53 -32.84
N PRO A 83 -23.37 23.65 -31.70
CA PRO A 83 -24.30 24.76 -31.50
C PRO A 83 -23.55 26.11 -31.38
N THR A 84 -24.17 27.16 -31.99
CA THR A 84 -23.60 28.52 -32.06
C THR A 84 -24.59 29.56 -31.55
N HIS A 85 -24.81 29.62 -30.22
CA HIS A 85 -25.68 30.61 -29.60
C HIS A 85 -24.92 31.69 -28.80
N PHE A 86 -25.63 32.75 -28.41
CA PHE A 86 -25.05 33.82 -27.57
C PHE A 86 -24.68 33.39 -26.15
N LEU A 87 -25.25 32.29 -25.65
CA LEU A 87 -24.92 31.70 -24.37
C LEU A 87 -23.88 30.59 -24.55
N GLU A 88 -23.32 30.10 -23.46
CA GLU A 88 -22.43 28.93 -23.46
C GLU A 88 -23.19 27.69 -23.95
N CYS A 89 -22.79 27.15 -25.10
CA CYS A 89 -23.57 26.13 -25.79
C CYS A 89 -22.94 24.74 -25.70
N THR A 90 -21.62 24.64 -25.75
CA THR A 90 -20.89 23.36 -25.70
C THR A 90 -20.59 23.01 -24.23
N VAL A 91 -21.40 22.10 -23.70
CA VAL A 91 -21.26 21.64 -22.28
C VAL A 91 -20.40 20.41 -22.17
N ARG A 92 -20.38 19.61 -23.23
CA ARG A 92 -19.66 18.34 -23.31
C ARG A 92 -18.78 18.32 -24.56
N PRO A 93 -17.63 17.65 -24.51
CA PRO A 93 -16.81 17.45 -25.70
C PRO A 93 -17.61 16.69 -26.78
N SER A 94 -17.48 17.15 -28.03
CA SER A 94 -18.07 16.47 -29.19
C SER A 94 -16.96 16.08 -30.16
N VAL A 95 -16.91 14.81 -30.56
CA VAL A 95 -15.96 14.29 -31.54
C VAL A 95 -16.62 14.27 -32.91
N ILE A 96 -16.07 15.02 -33.84
CA ILE A 96 -16.59 15.11 -35.21
C ILE A 96 -15.64 14.36 -36.14
N SER A 97 -16.21 13.52 -36.99
CA SER A 97 -15.47 12.74 -37.99
C SER A 97 -16.21 12.77 -39.34
N GLN A 98 -15.51 12.44 -40.42
CA GLN A 98 -16.13 12.34 -41.74
C GLN A 98 -17.08 11.16 -41.82
N CYS A 99 -18.27 11.40 -42.37
CA CYS A 99 -19.22 10.34 -42.74
C CYS A 99 -18.63 9.48 -43.86
N LYS A 100 -18.76 8.16 -43.76
CA LYS A 100 -18.29 7.28 -44.82
C LYS A 100 -19.15 7.42 -46.07
N ALA A 101 -18.55 7.25 -47.23
CA ALA A 101 -19.24 7.35 -48.49
C ALA A 101 -20.41 6.36 -48.56
N GLY A 102 -21.63 6.88 -48.72
CA GLY A 102 -22.87 6.09 -48.80
C GLY A 102 -23.56 5.79 -47.47
N GLU A 103 -23.01 6.26 -46.35
CA GLU A 103 -23.66 6.22 -45.04
C GLU A 103 -24.35 7.58 -44.74
N GLU A 104 -25.45 7.52 -43.99
CA GLU A 104 -26.09 8.74 -43.49
C GLU A 104 -25.29 9.29 -42.31
N CYS A 105 -25.14 10.62 -42.25
CA CYS A 105 -24.47 11.25 -41.11
C CYS A 105 -25.30 11.08 -39.84
N SER A 106 -24.61 10.86 -38.72
CA SER A 106 -25.27 10.46 -37.48
C SER A 106 -24.67 11.15 -36.25
N ILE A 107 -25.46 11.16 -35.19
CA ILE A 107 -25.05 11.52 -33.83
C ILE A 107 -25.04 10.25 -33.00
N THR A 108 -23.93 9.94 -32.36
CA THR A 108 -23.82 8.84 -31.40
C THR A 108 -23.63 9.44 -30.01
N THR A 109 -24.50 9.07 -29.08
CA THR A 109 -24.42 9.49 -27.69
C THR A 109 -23.92 8.35 -26.82
N PHE A 110 -23.07 8.69 -25.86
CA PHE A 110 -22.53 7.77 -24.86
C PHE A 110 -23.00 8.24 -23.50
N ARG A 111 -23.97 7.52 -22.94
CA ARG A 111 -24.63 7.85 -21.69
C ARG A 111 -24.16 6.89 -20.59
N GLN A 112 -23.73 7.43 -19.45
CA GLN A 112 -23.41 6.60 -18.28
C GLN A 112 -24.68 5.93 -17.75
N THR A 113 -24.61 4.61 -17.51
CA THR A 113 -25.70 3.86 -16.89
C THR A 113 -25.47 3.82 -15.38
N GLU A 114 -26.56 3.77 -14.58
CA GLU A 114 -26.47 3.70 -13.11
C GLU A 114 -25.87 2.37 -12.61
N LEU A 115 -25.56 1.44 -13.51
CA LEU A 115 -25.15 0.08 -13.19
C LEU A 115 -23.68 -0.04 -12.73
N ASP A 116 -22.83 0.96 -12.96
CA ASP A 116 -21.46 0.98 -12.45
C ASP A 116 -21.12 2.33 -11.80
N PRO A 117 -21.46 2.51 -10.50
CA PRO A 117 -21.15 3.73 -9.78
C PRO A 117 -19.65 3.88 -9.48
N GLU A 118 -18.82 2.85 -9.69
CA GLU A 118 -17.37 2.88 -9.39
C GLU A 118 -16.53 3.36 -10.58
N ALA A 119 -17.04 3.23 -11.82
CA ALA A 119 -16.34 3.75 -12.98
C ALA A 119 -16.35 5.28 -13.00
N SER A 120 -15.18 5.90 -13.04
CA SER A 120 -15.07 7.36 -13.10
C SER A 120 -15.48 7.87 -14.49
N LYS A 121 -16.00 9.11 -14.57
CA LYS A 121 -16.26 9.76 -15.88
C LYS A 121 -15.00 9.81 -16.76
N ALA A 122 -13.84 9.86 -16.15
CA ALA A 122 -12.54 9.86 -16.81
C ALA A 122 -12.31 8.58 -17.61
N ASP A 123 -12.56 7.42 -16.98
CA ASP A 123 -12.39 6.10 -17.59
C ASP A 123 -13.34 5.93 -18.79
N HIS A 124 -14.57 6.40 -18.66
CA HIS A 124 -15.55 6.39 -19.75
C HIS A 124 -15.12 7.29 -20.93
N VAL A 125 -14.59 8.47 -20.69
CA VAL A 125 -14.09 9.35 -21.76
C VAL A 125 -12.94 8.68 -22.52
N GLU A 126 -12.03 8.04 -21.81
CA GLU A 126 -10.92 7.31 -22.43
C GLU A 126 -11.42 6.15 -23.28
N ALA A 127 -12.32 5.33 -22.74
CA ALA A 127 -12.92 4.21 -23.44
C ALA A 127 -13.66 4.64 -24.72
N ILE A 128 -14.40 5.76 -24.67
CA ILE A 128 -15.10 6.29 -25.84
C ILE A 128 -14.11 6.75 -26.92
N ILE A 129 -13.04 7.44 -26.54
CA ILE A 129 -12.01 7.88 -27.50
C ILE A 129 -11.35 6.68 -28.15
N ASP A 130 -11.04 5.64 -27.36
CA ASP A 130 -10.44 4.41 -27.85
C ASP A 130 -11.38 3.68 -28.82
N TYR A 131 -12.68 3.63 -28.51
CA TYR A 131 -13.71 3.09 -29.39
C TYR A 131 -13.81 3.85 -30.72
N ILE A 132 -13.86 5.19 -30.67
CA ILE A 132 -13.92 6.04 -31.84
C ILE A 132 -12.67 5.86 -32.72
N LYS A 133 -11.50 5.67 -32.10
CA LYS A 133 -10.24 5.37 -32.80
C LYS A 133 -10.18 3.95 -33.37
N GLY A 134 -11.17 3.08 -33.09
CA GLY A 134 -11.21 1.70 -33.52
C GLY A 134 -10.18 0.81 -32.86
N LEU A 135 -9.80 1.12 -31.61
CA LEU A 135 -8.86 0.31 -30.84
C LEU A 135 -9.55 -0.92 -30.25
N SER A 136 -8.89 -2.07 -30.34
CA SER A 136 -9.50 -3.36 -30.01
C SER A 136 -9.78 -3.58 -28.53
N TYR A 137 -9.10 -2.82 -27.67
CA TYR A 137 -9.22 -2.90 -26.21
C TYR A 137 -10.24 -1.92 -25.61
N ALA A 138 -10.93 -1.12 -26.46
CA ALA A 138 -11.93 -0.18 -25.98
C ALA A 138 -13.09 -0.92 -25.30
N ASP A 139 -13.28 -0.64 -24.02
CA ASP A 139 -14.35 -1.23 -23.21
C ASP A 139 -15.43 -0.18 -22.93
N LEU A 140 -16.61 -0.38 -23.49
CA LEU A 140 -17.79 0.46 -23.30
C LEU A 140 -18.73 -0.07 -22.20
N SER A 141 -18.28 -0.98 -21.35
CA SER A 141 -19.07 -1.46 -20.21
C SER A 141 -19.46 -0.27 -19.32
N GLY A 142 -20.70 -0.26 -18.86
CA GLY A 142 -21.24 0.88 -18.10
C GLY A 142 -21.71 2.08 -18.95
N LEU A 143 -21.64 1.99 -20.29
CA LEU A 143 -22.14 3.01 -21.20
C LEU A 143 -23.31 2.49 -22.06
N GLU A 144 -24.35 3.30 -22.15
CA GLU A 144 -25.42 3.11 -23.13
C GLU A 144 -25.08 3.89 -24.40
N VAL A 145 -24.97 3.21 -25.53
CA VAL A 145 -24.67 3.80 -26.83
C VAL A 145 -25.94 3.89 -27.67
N ARG A 146 -26.28 5.10 -28.13
CA ARG A 146 -27.43 5.32 -29.00
C ARG A 146 -27.02 6.11 -30.25
N HIS A 147 -27.68 5.79 -31.39
CA HIS A 147 -27.42 6.42 -32.67
C HIS A 147 -28.67 7.17 -33.15
N TYR A 148 -28.48 8.38 -33.64
CA TYR A 148 -29.52 9.24 -34.19
C TYR A 148 -29.05 9.81 -35.54
N PRO A 149 -29.95 10.07 -36.52
CA PRO A 149 -29.57 10.78 -37.73
C PRO A 149 -29.15 12.23 -37.41
N LEU A 150 -28.16 12.72 -38.14
CA LEU A 150 -27.73 14.12 -37.99
C LEU A 150 -28.78 15.03 -38.61
N ASN A 151 -29.54 15.72 -37.78
CA ASN A 151 -30.47 16.76 -38.13
C ASN A 151 -30.56 17.80 -36.99
N GLU A 152 -31.23 18.93 -37.23
CA GLU A 152 -31.32 20.04 -36.30
C GLU A 152 -32.03 19.64 -34.98
N GLU A 153 -33.07 18.85 -35.06
CA GLU A 153 -33.85 18.37 -33.90
C GLU A 153 -32.96 17.51 -32.96
N ASN A 154 -32.27 16.53 -33.52
CA ASN A 154 -31.39 15.65 -32.74
C ASN A 154 -30.14 16.40 -32.25
N LEU A 155 -29.62 17.36 -33.00
CA LEU A 155 -28.50 18.21 -32.58
C LEU A 155 -28.90 19.04 -31.35
N THR A 156 -30.07 19.67 -31.41
CA THR A 156 -30.62 20.44 -30.30
C THR A 156 -30.90 19.58 -29.09
N GLU A 157 -31.45 18.38 -29.27
CA GLU A 157 -31.79 17.49 -28.14
C GLU A 157 -30.56 16.85 -27.46
N HIS A 158 -29.52 16.49 -28.21
CA HIS A 158 -28.43 15.65 -27.70
C HIS A 158 -27.09 16.39 -27.57
N VAL A 159 -26.88 17.51 -28.24
CA VAL A 159 -25.61 18.26 -28.25
C VAL A 159 -25.76 19.64 -27.62
N GLU A 160 -26.88 20.32 -27.86
CA GLU A 160 -27.13 21.62 -27.30
C GLU A 160 -27.52 21.56 -25.81
N GLN A 161 -27.18 22.62 -25.11
CA GLN A 161 -27.66 22.77 -23.74
C GLN A 161 -29.12 23.29 -23.77
N PRO A 162 -30.08 22.61 -23.13
CA PRO A 162 -31.43 23.12 -23.03
C PRO A 162 -31.44 24.42 -22.22
N ILE A 163 -31.79 25.51 -22.85
CA ILE A 163 -31.96 26.82 -22.22
C ILE A 163 -33.41 26.92 -21.72
N ASP A 164 -33.64 26.57 -20.46
CA ASP A 164 -34.90 26.92 -19.82
C ASP A 164 -34.80 28.32 -19.24
N ASN A 165 -35.85 29.13 -19.41
CA ASN A 165 -35.87 30.61 -19.17
C ASN A 165 -35.46 31.06 -17.76
N LYS A 166 -35.04 30.17 -16.85
CA LYS A 166 -34.67 30.54 -15.47
C LYS A 166 -33.49 29.78 -14.87
N VAL A 167 -33.08 28.62 -15.38
CA VAL A 167 -31.95 27.82 -14.81
C VAL A 167 -31.28 27.04 -15.93
N VAL A 168 -29.97 27.24 -16.09
CA VAL A 168 -29.14 26.36 -16.92
C VAL A 168 -29.06 24.99 -16.20
N ARG A 169 -29.89 24.03 -16.59
CA ARG A 169 -29.81 22.66 -16.10
C ARG A 169 -28.88 21.85 -16.99
N VAL A 170 -27.70 21.52 -16.49
CA VAL A 170 -26.85 20.48 -17.09
C VAL A 170 -27.49 19.13 -16.77
N THR A 171 -28.38 18.64 -17.65
CA THR A 171 -29.11 17.39 -17.44
C THR A 171 -28.82 16.33 -18.50
N THR A 172 -27.67 16.40 -19.15
CA THR A 172 -27.29 15.30 -20.03
C THR A 172 -26.39 14.34 -19.30
N ASP A 173 -26.84 13.10 -19.08
CA ASP A 173 -26.04 11.99 -18.59
C ASP A 173 -25.03 11.51 -19.67
N ASN A 174 -24.98 12.22 -20.82
CA ASN A 174 -24.01 11.96 -21.87
C ASN A 174 -22.62 12.37 -21.40
N VAL A 175 -21.67 11.44 -21.53
CA VAL A 175 -20.25 11.68 -21.22
C VAL A 175 -19.59 12.44 -22.35
N LEU A 176 -19.87 12.04 -23.60
CA LEU A 176 -19.34 12.59 -24.82
C LEU A 176 -20.32 12.29 -25.95
N THR A 177 -20.28 13.06 -27.04
CA THR A 177 -21.00 12.77 -28.29
C THR A 177 -20.03 12.57 -29.44
N SER A 178 -20.35 11.66 -30.35
CA SER A 178 -19.63 11.48 -31.61
C SER A 178 -20.56 11.81 -32.77
N ILE A 179 -20.12 12.67 -33.67
CA ILE A 179 -20.92 13.19 -34.78
C ILE A 179 -20.19 12.85 -36.09
N THR A 180 -20.87 12.16 -37.00
CA THR A 180 -20.36 12.04 -38.37
C THR A 180 -20.97 13.14 -39.25
N ALA A 181 -20.11 13.83 -40.02
CA ALA A 181 -20.49 14.96 -40.86
C ALA A 181 -20.02 14.74 -42.30
N PRO A 182 -20.56 15.44 -43.28
CA PRO A 182 -20.12 15.32 -44.67
C PRO A 182 -18.62 15.55 -44.84
N GLY A 183 -18.05 16.43 -44.00
CA GLY A 183 -16.66 16.80 -44.05
C GLY A 183 -16.32 17.74 -45.21
N GLY A 184 -15.21 18.44 -45.06
CA GLY A 184 -14.61 19.28 -46.10
C GLY A 184 -13.23 18.77 -46.51
N ASP A 185 -12.43 19.63 -47.06
CA ASP A 185 -11.05 19.31 -47.46
C ASP A 185 -10.18 18.93 -46.24
N PHE A 186 -10.52 19.44 -45.05
CA PHE A 186 -9.78 19.20 -43.80
C PHE A 186 -10.19 17.87 -43.12
N LEU A 187 -11.50 17.62 -42.99
CA LEU A 187 -12.00 16.46 -42.25
C LEU A 187 -11.94 15.19 -43.13
N GLY A 188 -10.81 14.52 -43.11
CA GLY A 188 -10.60 13.23 -43.80
C GLY A 188 -11.00 12.01 -42.95
N GLN A 189 -10.95 10.80 -43.55
CA GLN A 189 -11.43 9.57 -42.94
C GLN A 189 -10.80 9.22 -41.58
N ASP A 190 -9.53 9.58 -41.41
CA ASP A 190 -8.76 9.25 -40.19
C ASP A 190 -8.58 10.48 -39.28
N ILE A 191 -9.25 11.61 -39.55
CA ILE A 191 -9.17 12.84 -38.75
C ILE A 191 -10.40 12.93 -37.84
N PHE A 192 -10.15 13.09 -36.54
CA PHE A 192 -11.16 13.28 -35.51
C PHE A 192 -10.99 14.69 -34.92
N LEU A 193 -11.96 15.55 -35.18
CA LEU A 193 -12.00 16.93 -34.68
C LEU A 193 -12.81 16.93 -33.37
N VAL A 194 -12.21 17.41 -32.27
CA VAL A 194 -12.88 17.47 -30.98
C VAL A 194 -13.20 18.92 -30.63
N ASP A 195 -14.50 19.27 -30.60
CA ASP A 195 -14.96 20.53 -30.06
C ASP A 195 -15.00 20.46 -28.54
N MET A 196 -14.12 21.24 -27.89
CA MET A 196 -14.01 21.29 -26.45
C MET A 196 -14.86 22.42 -25.85
N PRO A 197 -15.48 22.19 -24.66
CA PRO A 197 -16.11 23.29 -23.92
C PRO A 197 -15.15 24.45 -23.70
N GLY A 198 -15.67 25.68 -23.69
CA GLY A 198 -14.85 26.86 -23.37
C GLY A 198 -14.38 26.81 -21.91
N PHE A 199 -13.10 27.04 -21.67
CA PHE A 199 -12.50 26.80 -20.33
C PHE A 199 -12.69 27.96 -19.32
N ASP A 200 -13.31 29.03 -19.66
CA ASP A 200 -13.68 30.17 -18.78
C ASP A 200 -15.20 30.31 -18.61
N GLY A 201 -15.97 29.30 -18.98
CA GLY A 201 -17.42 29.26 -18.82
C GLY A 201 -17.87 28.85 -17.43
N LEU A 202 -19.16 29.08 -17.13
CA LEU A 202 -19.77 28.70 -15.85
C LEU A 202 -19.75 27.19 -15.57
N ASN A 203 -19.66 26.38 -16.62
CA ASN A 203 -19.68 24.91 -16.56
C ASN A 203 -18.33 24.28 -16.93
N ALA A 204 -17.35 25.09 -17.30
CA ALA A 204 -16.02 24.60 -17.67
C ALA A 204 -15.16 24.44 -16.42
N ASN A 205 -15.00 23.24 -15.97
CA ASN A 205 -14.05 22.92 -14.94
C ASN A 205 -12.83 22.24 -15.59
N LEU A 206 -11.72 22.97 -15.73
CA LEU A 206 -10.42 22.36 -16.13
C LEU A 206 -9.99 21.23 -15.18
N GLU A 207 -10.52 21.23 -13.95
CA GLU A 207 -10.34 20.17 -12.97
C GLU A 207 -11.20 18.93 -13.29
N ASP A 208 -12.17 19.02 -14.22
CA ASP A 208 -12.87 17.82 -14.70
C ASP A 208 -11.85 16.89 -15.37
N LYS A 209 -11.69 15.71 -14.82
CA LYS A 209 -10.71 14.70 -15.28
C LYS A 209 -10.83 14.37 -16.77
N ALA A 210 -11.99 14.57 -17.37
CA ALA A 210 -12.21 14.37 -18.80
C ALA A 210 -11.38 15.33 -19.67
N TYR A 211 -11.19 16.57 -19.23
CA TYR A 211 -10.49 17.59 -20.00
C TYR A 211 -9.00 17.26 -20.20
N PRO A 212 -8.22 16.92 -19.16
CA PRO A 212 -6.83 16.46 -19.33
C PRO A 212 -6.72 15.24 -20.24
N ILE A 213 -7.60 14.24 -20.10
CA ILE A 213 -7.55 13.01 -20.89
C ILE A 213 -7.63 13.31 -22.38
N ILE A 214 -8.63 14.09 -22.80
CA ILE A 214 -8.80 14.47 -24.21
C ILE A 214 -7.58 15.28 -24.70
N THR A 215 -7.13 16.22 -23.88
CA THR A 215 -5.98 17.08 -24.21
C THR A 215 -4.71 16.27 -24.38
N HIS A 216 -4.48 15.27 -23.53
CA HIS A 216 -3.32 14.39 -23.62
C HIS A 216 -3.36 13.45 -24.84
N ARG A 217 -4.54 13.21 -25.39
CA ARG A 217 -4.75 12.36 -26.58
C ARG A 217 -4.68 13.13 -27.91
N ALA A 218 -4.54 14.45 -27.85
CA ALA A 218 -4.48 15.30 -29.06
C ALA A 218 -3.19 15.11 -29.84
N ASP A 219 -3.31 15.04 -31.16
CA ASP A 219 -2.19 15.05 -32.09
C ASP A 219 -1.93 16.45 -32.66
N LEU A 220 -2.93 17.35 -32.60
CA LEU A 220 -2.85 18.76 -32.93
C LEU A 220 -3.80 19.55 -32.03
N VAL A 221 -3.34 20.69 -31.56
CA VAL A 221 -4.16 21.64 -30.80
C VAL A 221 -4.43 22.88 -31.64
N ILE A 222 -5.68 23.17 -31.90
CA ILE A 222 -6.11 24.43 -32.51
C ILE A 222 -6.64 25.35 -31.40
N PHE A 223 -5.85 26.35 -31.04
CA PHE A 223 -6.22 27.33 -30.04
C PHE A 223 -6.88 28.54 -30.68
N ILE A 224 -8.15 28.81 -30.34
CA ILE A 224 -8.91 29.95 -30.89
C ILE A 224 -8.95 31.08 -29.88
N GLN A 225 -8.38 32.22 -30.25
CA GLN A 225 -8.37 33.44 -29.47
C GLN A 225 -9.22 34.50 -30.13
N SER A 226 -10.18 35.04 -29.38
CA SER A 226 -10.98 36.18 -29.87
C SER A 226 -10.30 37.53 -29.62
N SER A 227 -10.44 38.47 -30.53
CA SER A 227 -10.00 39.86 -30.34
C SER A 227 -10.73 40.58 -29.19
N ASN A 228 -11.91 40.10 -28.80
CA ASN A 228 -12.72 40.67 -27.73
C ASN A 228 -12.38 40.15 -26.33
N SER A 229 -11.52 39.13 -26.21
CA SER A 229 -11.12 38.58 -24.93
C SER A 229 -9.59 38.62 -24.77
N ALA A 230 -9.13 39.11 -23.63
CA ALA A 230 -7.72 38.93 -23.26
C ALA A 230 -7.42 37.45 -22.97
N ILE A 231 -6.20 37.03 -23.24
CA ILE A 231 -5.75 35.69 -22.77
C ILE A 231 -5.80 35.69 -21.25
N SER A 232 -6.72 34.93 -20.72
CA SER A 232 -6.94 34.83 -19.27
C SER A 232 -5.90 33.95 -18.60
N LYS A 233 -5.84 34.00 -17.26
CA LYS A 233 -5.05 33.03 -16.45
C LYS A 233 -5.46 31.59 -16.77
N ILE A 234 -6.77 31.35 -16.95
CA ILE A 234 -7.32 30.02 -17.25
C ILE A 234 -6.80 29.50 -18.59
N SER A 235 -6.67 30.37 -19.61
CA SER A 235 -6.03 30.01 -20.88
C SER A 235 -4.56 29.57 -20.68
N SER A 236 -3.88 30.19 -19.72
CA SER A 236 -2.50 29.81 -19.35
C SER A 236 -2.47 28.46 -18.65
N ASP A 237 -3.39 28.19 -17.75
CA ASP A 237 -3.50 26.93 -17.01
C ASP A 237 -3.77 25.75 -17.98
N PHE A 238 -4.54 25.98 -19.06
CA PHE A 238 -4.70 24.98 -20.12
C PHE A 238 -3.37 24.55 -20.76
N PHE A 239 -2.50 25.52 -21.07
CA PHE A 239 -1.18 25.19 -21.63
C PHE A 239 -0.28 24.44 -20.65
N ASP A 240 -0.44 24.64 -19.33
CA ASP A 240 0.27 23.86 -18.32
C ASP A 240 -0.23 22.39 -18.31
N ILE A 241 -1.55 22.17 -18.39
CA ILE A 241 -2.15 20.82 -18.53
C ILE A 241 -1.64 20.13 -19.81
N LEU A 242 -1.66 20.85 -20.94
CA LEU A 242 -1.17 20.30 -22.20
C LEU A 242 0.31 19.91 -22.12
N ARG A 243 1.13 20.73 -21.47
CA ARG A 243 2.56 20.47 -21.31
C ARG A 243 2.83 19.24 -20.45
N GLU A 244 2.08 19.04 -19.36
CA GLU A 244 2.25 17.93 -18.44
C GLU A 244 2.01 16.57 -19.10
N GLY A 245 0.98 16.45 -19.93
CA GLY A 245 0.61 15.17 -20.54
C GLY A 245 0.96 15.04 -22.01
N ASN A 246 1.14 16.14 -22.74
CA ASN A 246 1.34 16.13 -24.19
C ASN A 246 2.11 17.36 -24.70
N GLY A 247 3.22 17.70 -24.06
CA GLY A 247 4.02 18.87 -24.40
C GLY A 247 4.64 18.85 -25.79
N SER A 248 4.56 17.73 -26.52
CA SER A 248 5.04 17.60 -27.91
C SER A 248 3.96 17.91 -28.96
N ALA A 249 2.69 18.03 -28.57
CA ALA A 249 1.61 18.32 -29.52
C ALA A 249 1.82 19.70 -30.16
N PRO A 250 1.80 19.80 -31.51
CA PRO A 250 1.87 21.08 -32.18
C PRO A 250 0.64 21.92 -31.90
N VAL A 251 0.84 23.23 -31.82
CA VAL A 251 -0.21 24.20 -31.61
C VAL A 251 -0.40 25.08 -32.86
N CYS A 252 -1.65 25.23 -33.30
CA CYS A 252 -2.06 26.24 -34.28
C CYS A 252 -2.88 27.32 -33.57
N LEU A 253 -2.57 28.57 -33.85
CA LEU A 253 -3.29 29.71 -33.30
C LEU A 253 -4.24 30.31 -34.36
N ILE A 254 -5.52 30.33 -34.07
CA ILE A 254 -6.53 31.02 -34.83
C ILE A 254 -6.94 32.30 -34.09
N HIS A 255 -6.59 33.44 -34.60
CA HIS A 255 -7.03 34.71 -34.06
C HIS A 255 -8.33 35.12 -34.76
N ASN A 256 -9.46 34.97 -34.05
CA ASN A 256 -10.77 35.38 -34.52
C ASN A 256 -10.97 36.88 -34.20
N TYR A 257 -10.88 37.71 -35.20
CA TYR A 257 -11.07 39.13 -35.02
C TYR A 257 -12.51 39.55 -35.41
N PHE A 258 -12.99 40.56 -34.71
CA PHE A 258 -14.23 41.25 -35.05
C PHE A 258 -13.91 42.66 -35.53
N GLU A 259 -14.68 43.15 -36.49
CA GLU A 259 -14.57 44.53 -36.94
C GLU A 259 -15.05 45.46 -35.83
N SER A 260 -14.23 46.44 -35.54
CA SER A 260 -14.57 47.46 -34.55
C SER A 260 -14.90 48.76 -35.23
N ALA A 261 -16.00 49.39 -34.86
CA ALA A 261 -16.37 50.72 -35.30
C ALA A 261 -15.33 51.81 -34.92
N TYR A 262 -14.39 51.49 -34.06
CA TYR A 262 -13.30 52.39 -33.66
C TYR A 262 -12.15 52.43 -34.66
N TRP A 263 -12.05 51.48 -35.59
CA TRP A 263 -11.01 51.47 -36.62
C TRP A 263 -11.44 52.33 -37.81
N ARG A 264 -10.74 53.44 -38.02
CA ARG A 264 -11.08 54.41 -39.05
C ARG A 264 -10.49 54.05 -40.42
N THR A 265 -9.44 53.22 -40.43
CA THR A 265 -8.76 52.76 -41.63
C THR A 265 -8.44 51.29 -41.61
N GLN A 266 -8.32 50.68 -42.79
CA GLN A 266 -7.87 49.29 -42.94
C GLN A 266 -6.47 49.05 -42.34
N GLU A 267 -5.60 50.08 -42.39
CA GLU A 267 -4.24 49.98 -41.82
C GLU A 267 -4.28 49.93 -40.29
N GLU A 268 -5.15 50.70 -39.64
CA GLU A 268 -5.36 50.65 -38.20
C GLU A 268 -5.89 49.29 -37.77
N GLN A 269 -6.87 48.73 -38.49
CA GLN A 269 -7.41 47.41 -38.28
C GLN A 269 -6.33 46.34 -38.36
N GLN A 270 -5.57 46.32 -39.45
CA GLN A 270 -4.48 45.34 -39.65
C GLN A 270 -3.38 45.47 -38.61
N ARG A 271 -3.07 46.70 -38.15
CA ARG A 271 -2.08 46.92 -37.09
C ARG A 271 -2.59 46.38 -35.75
N ALA A 272 -3.86 46.59 -35.42
CA ALA A 272 -4.49 46.09 -34.21
C ALA A 272 -4.54 44.54 -34.20
N ILE A 273 -4.98 43.93 -35.30
CA ILE A 273 -5.02 42.47 -35.49
C ILE A 273 -3.62 41.86 -35.30
N ARG A 274 -2.60 42.41 -35.96
CA ARG A 274 -1.22 41.96 -35.82
C ARG A 274 -0.71 42.09 -34.38
N GLY A 275 -1.00 43.23 -33.72
CA GLY A 275 -0.59 43.43 -32.32
C GLY A 275 -1.24 42.46 -31.34
N GLN A 276 -2.49 42.09 -31.55
CA GLN A 276 -3.18 41.06 -30.72
C GLN A 276 -2.65 39.68 -30.98
N MET A 277 -2.40 39.32 -32.26
CA MET A 277 -1.78 38.05 -32.64
C MET A 277 -0.41 37.88 -32.02
N GLU A 278 0.46 38.88 -32.06
CA GLU A 278 1.81 38.79 -31.48
C GLU A 278 1.76 38.64 -29.97
N LYS A 279 0.83 39.28 -29.27
CA LYS A 279 0.61 39.06 -27.83
C LYS A 279 0.20 37.62 -27.52
N ALA A 280 -0.72 37.05 -28.31
CA ALA A 280 -1.14 35.67 -28.15
C ALA A 280 0.00 34.68 -28.39
N LYS A 281 0.78 34.91 -29.46
CA LYS A 281 1.99 34.10 -29.73
C LYS A 281 2.99 34.12 -28.58
N GLU A 282 3.25 35.32 -28.05
CA GLU A 282 4.21 35.48 -26.94
C GLU A 282 3.81 34.70 -25.71
N ILE A 283 2.53 34.73 -25.32
CA ILE A 283 2.02 33.99 -24.16
C ILE A 283 2.18 32.47 -24.36
N ILE A 284 1.84 31.96 -25.55
CA ILE A 284 1.97 30.52 -25.86
C ILE A 284 3.46 30.11 -25.85
N ARG A 285 4.34 30.93 -26.40
CA ARG A 285 5.80 30.67 -26.41
C ARG A 285 6.41 30.69 -25.01
N GLN A 286 5.95 31.61 -24.13
CA GLN A 286 6.37 31.67 -22.73
C GLN A 286 6.00 30.41 -21.94
N ARG A 287 4.98 29.69 -22.39
CA ARG A 287 4.60 28.37 -21.81
C ARG A 287 5.40 27.20 -22.39
N GLY A 288 6.39 27.48 -23.26
CA GLY A 288 7.31 26.47 -23.78
C GLY A 288 6.86 25.81 -25.08
N PHE A 289 5.76 26.26 -25.70
CA PHE A 289 5.29 25.70 -26.96
C PHE A 289 5.98 26.38 -28.15
N ASN A 290 6.42 25.57 -29.11
CA ASN A 290 6.90 26.08 -30.39
C ASN A 290 5.72 26.47 -31.28
N LEU A 291 5.57 27.76 -31.54
CA LEU A 291 4.51 28.29 -32.38
C LEU A 291 5.13 29.05 -33.58
N PRO A 292 5.38 28.36 -34.72
CA PRO A 292 5.85 28.99 -35.94
C PRO A 292 4.77 29.94 -36.54
N ASP A 293 5.20 30.96 -37.24
CA ASP A 293 4.27 31.91 -37.86
C ASP A 293 3.35 31.24 -38.91
N ALA A 294 3.82 30.19 -39.55
CA ALA A 294 3.01 29.40 -40.49
C ALA A 294 1.82 28.68 -39.83
N ASN A 295 1.82 28.53 -38.47
CA ASN A 295 0.73 27.97 -37.73
C ASN A 295 -0.18 29.02 -37.08
N CYS A 296 -0.12 30.27 -37.55
CA CYS A 296 -0.86 31.38 -36.98
C CYS A 296 -1.70 32.06 -38.02
N PHE A 297 -3.01 32.05 -37.83
CA PHE A 297 -3.97 32.59 -38.80
C PHE A 297 -4.87 33.65 -38.14
N SER A 298 -5.25 34.67 -38.89
CA SER A 298 -6.24 35.66 -38.47
C SER A 298 -7.44 35.65 -39.42
N ILE A 299 -8.64 35.54 -38.86
CA ILE A 299 -9.87 35.46 -39.65
C ILE A 299 -11.05 36.05 -38.88
N ASN A 300 -12.06 36.52 -39.58
CA ASN A 300 -13.36 36.87 -39.03
C ASN A 300 -14.34 35.71 -39.25
N LEU A 301 -14.46 34.84 -38.20
CA LEU A 301 -15.32 33.68 -38.25
C LEU A 301 -16.81 34.02 -38.33
N GLY A 302 -17.22 35.19 -37.80
CA GLY A 302 -18.61 35.68 -37.94
C GLY A 302 -18.99 35.85 -39.41
N LYS A 303 -18.14 36.50 -40.22
CA LYS A 303 -18.40 36.65 -41.66
C LYS A 303 -18.42 35.31 -42.41
N VAL A 304 -17.61 34.33 -41.99
CA VAL A 304 -17.63 32.99 -42.57
C VAL A 304 -18.95 32.26 -42.27
N ALA A 305 -19.46 32.40 -41.04
CA ALA A 305 -20.74 31.84 -40.66
C ALA A 305 -21.91 32.49 -41.39
N ASP A 306 -21.91 33.80 -41.50
CA ASP A 306 -22.99 34.57 -42.15
C ASP A 306 -23.10 34.30 -43.66
N ASN A 307 -22.01 33.85 -44.31
CA ASN A 307 -22.06 33.47 -45.73
C ASN A 307 -22.69 32.09 -45.98
N ARG A 308 -22.92 31.29 -44.98
CA ARG A 308 -23.56 29.98 -45.10
C ARG A 308 -25.04 30.15 -44.88
N GLU A 309 -25.84 30.05 -45.99
CA GLU A 309 -27.31 30.19 -45.96
C GLU A 309 -28.00 29.27 -44.96
N ASP A 310 -27.39 28.13 -44.64
CA ASP A 310 -27.94 27.12 -43.73
C ASP A 310 -27.87 27.51 -42.26
N ALA A 311 -27.02 28.47 -41.86
CA ALA A 311 -26.81 28.79 -40.47
C ALA A 311 -27.92 29.69 -39.85
N TYR A 312 -28.59 30.54 -40.62
CA TYR A 312 -29.51 31.55 -40.07
C TYR A 312 -30.78 31.85 -40.85
N GLY A 313 -30.98 31.34 -42.06
CA GLY A 313 -32.15 31.62 -42.90
C GLY A 313 -32.37 33.13 -43.17
N LYS A 314 -31.31 33.97 -43.01
CA LYS A 314 -31.36 35.41 -43.17
C LYS A 314 -30.89 35.80 -44.58
N GLU A 315 -31.71 36.58 -45.29
CA GLU A 315 -31.26 37.24 -46.50
C GLU A 315 -30.08 38.18 -46.19
N VAL A 316 -28.93 37.87 -46.81
CA VAL A 316 -27.76 38.74 -46.74
C VAL A 316 -27.94 39.91 -47.71
N LEU A 317 -27.77 41.15 -47.19
CA LEU A 317 -27.81 42.31 -48.03
C LEU A 317 -26.74 42.25 -49.13
N PRO A 318 -27.07 42.52 -50.37
CA PRO A 318 -26.17 42.38 -51.53
C PRO A 318 -24.83 43.13 -51.38
N GLU A 319 -24.83 44.22 -50.68
CA GLU A 319 -23.64 45.05 -50.41
C GLU A 319 -22.58 44.35 -49.48
N TYR A 320 -23.01 43.44 -48.63
CA TYR A 320 -22.10 42.65 -47.75
C TYR A 320 -21.66 41.33 -48.37
N ARG A 321 -22.31 40.89 -49.46
CA ARG A 321 -22.03 39.56 -50.07
C ARG A 321 -20.56 39.40 -50.47
N SER A 322 -19.95 40.43 -51.08
CA SER A 322 -18.54 40.36 -51.49
C SER A 322 -17.56 40.24 -50.32
N GLU A 323 -17.89 40.83 -49.17
CA GLU A 323 -17.07 40.71 -47.95
C GLU A 323 -17.21 39.34 -47.32
N LEU A 324 -18.40 38.75 -47.32
CA LEU A 324 -18.67 37.42 -46.81
C LEU A 324 -18.00 36.34 -47.69
N GLU A 325 -18.08 36.51 -49.03
CA GLU A 325 -17.39 35.65 -50.00
C GLU A 325 -15.86 35.73 -49.84
N ALA A 326 -15.30 36.92 -49.60
CA ALA A 326 -13.87 37.11 -49.33
C ALA A 326 -13.43 36.43 -48.02
N ALA A 327 -14.25 36.52 -46.95
CA ALA A 327 -13.98 35.86 -45.69
C ALA A 327 -14.01 34.35 -45.85
N THR A 328 -14.98 33.78 -46.58
CA THR A 328 -15.11 32.35 -46.86
C THR A 328 -13.95 31.85 -47.71
N ALA A 329 -13.52 32.61 -48.73
CA ALA A 329 -12.33 32.27 -49.52
C ALA A 329 -11.05 32.28 -48.69
N SER A 330 -10.92 33.25 -47.76
CA SER A 330 -9.82 33.28 -46.80
C SER A 330 -9.83 32.07 -45.85
N PHE A 331 -11.02 31.65 -45.39
CA PHE A 331 -11.17 30.45 -44.58
C PHE A 331 -10.77 29.21 -45.38
N GLY A 332 -11.21 29.05 -46.63
CA GLY A 332 -10.80 27.95 -47.51
C GLY A 332 -9.28 27.87 -47.72
N THR A 333 -8.58 29.03 -47.71
CA THR A 333 -7.13 29.07 -47.74
C THR A 333 -6.52 28.52 -46.42
N ILE A 334 -7.07 28.95 -45.29
CA ILE A 334 -6.68 28.46 -43.96
C ILE A 334 -6.96 26.95 -43.85
N GLU A 335 -8.10 26.49 -44.28
CA GLU A 335 -8.47 25.08 -44.29
C GLU A 335 -7.46 24.26 -45.10
N LYS A 336 -7.09 24.69 -46.29
CA LYS A 336 -6.08 24.04 -47.13
C LYS A 336 -4.68 24.04 -46.49
N GLU A 337 -4.29 25.14 -45.89
CA GLU A 337 -3.00 25.20 -45.19
C GLU A 337 -2.98 24.29 -43.97
N LEU A 338 -4.04 24.30 -43.13
CA LEU A 338 -4.20 23.35 -42.02
C LEU A 338 -4.15 21.91 -42.49
N TYR A 339 -4.90 21.59 -43.57
CA TYR A 339 -4.91 20.24 -44.15
C TYR A 339 -3.52 19.83 -44.64
N GLN A 340 -2.81 20.70 -45.35
CA GLN A 340 -1.45 20.45 -45.79
C GLN A 340 -0.50 20.24 -44.62
N HIS A 341 -0.62 21.01 -43.55
CA HIS A 341 0.15 20.81 -42.31
C HIS A 341 -0.17 19.50 -41.65
N VAL A 342 -1.45 19.18 -41.51
CA VAL A 342 -1.91 17.90 -40.92
C VAL A 342 -1.43 16.72 -41.77
N ILE A 343 -1.71 16.70 -43.06
CA ILE A 343 -1.36 15.57 -43.94
C ILE A 343 0.15 15.45 -44.16
N SER A 344 0.87 16.53 -44.37
CA SER A 344 2.32 16.47 -44.60
C SER A 344 3.10 15.99 -43.38
N SER A 345 2.56 16.16 -42.18
CA SER A 345 3.19 15.77 -40.92
C SER A 345 2.40 14.73 -40.12
N GLN A 346 1.19 14.36 -40.57
CA GLN A 346 0.24 13.53 -39.82
C GLN A 346 0.88 12.26 -39.25
N HIS A 347 1.49 11.44 -40.09
CA HIS A 347 2.10 10.20 -39.66
C HIS A 347 3.30 10.44 -38.73
N THR A 348 4.18 11.36 -39.08
CA THR A 348 5.38 11.69 -38.27
C THR A 348 4.97 12.30 -36.94
N THR A 349 4.05 13.27 -36.95
CA THR A 349 3.58 13.94 -35.73
C THR A 349 2.86 12.96 -34.82
N ARG A 350 1.93 12.17 -35.36
CA ARG A 350 1.20 11.16 -34.60
C ARG A 350 2.14 10.15 -33.94
N LEU A 351 3.09 9.60 -34.71
CA LEU A 351 4.05 8.61 -34.16
C LEU A 351 4.96 9.24 -33.10
N ASN A 352 5.42 10.46 -33.29
CA ASN A 352 6.19 11.19 -32.29
C ASN A 352 5.37 11.43 -31.01
N ASN A 353 4.09 11.82 -31.15
CA ASN A 353 3.19 12.01 -30.01
C ASN A 353 2.92 10.68 -29.29
N CYS A 354 2.66 9.60 -30.04
CA CYS A 354 2.51 8.26 -29.45
C CYS A 354 3.75 7.85 -28.67
N LEU A 355 4.95 7.99 -29.26
CA LEU A 355 6.20 7.68 -28.58
C LEU A 355 6.44 8.59 -27.36
N GLY A 356 6.05 9.86 -27.44
CA GLY A 356 6.10 10.79 -26.31
C GLY A 356 5.20 10.36 -25.16
N ARG A 357 3.95 9.97 -25.47
CA ARG A 357 3.00 9.43 -24.46
C ARG A 357 3.50 8.12 -23.86
N ILE A 358 3.97 7.18 -24.67
CA ILE A 358 4.55 5.92 -24.18
C ILE A 358 5.76 6.19 -23.26
N ARG A 359 6.60 7.15 -23.62
CA ARG A 359 7.75 7.54 -22.77
C ARG A 359 7.28 8.10 -21.43
N TYR A 360 6.29 8.98 -21.43
CA TYR A 360 5.72 9.56 -20.21
C TYR A 360 5.13 8.48 -19.29
N GLU A 361 4.28 7.60 -19.81
CA GLU A 361 3.67 6.52 -19.02
C GLU A 361 4.72 5.53 -18.49
N LYS A 362 5.74 5.25 -19.29
CA LYS A 362 6.90 4.43 -18.85
C LYS A 362 7.65 5.08 -17.69
N GLU A 363 7.91 6.38 -17.77
CA GLU A 363 8.59 7.13 -16.71
C GLU A 363 7.75 7.16 -15.43
N LEU A 364 6.43 7.34 -15.55
CA LEU A 364 5.50 7.28 -14.43
C LEU A 364 5.51 5.90 -13.77
N LEU A 365 5.42 4.83 -14.56
CA LEU A 365 5.51 3.45 -14.04
C LEU A 365 6.84 3.20 -13.34
N CYS A 366 7.96 3.63 -13.90
CA CYS A 366 9.27 3.51 -13.25
C CYS A 366 9.32 4.24 -11.90
N LYS A 367 8.72 5.44 -11.82
CA LYS A 367 8.63 6.18 -10.55
C LYS A 367 7.77 5.44 -9.52
N MET A 368 6.62 4.91 -9.91
CA MET A 368 5.77 4.10 -9.04
C MET A 368 6.50 2.84 -8.53
N ILE A 369 7.28 2.20 -9.40
CA ILE A 369 8.15 1.07 -9.01
C ILE A 369 9.16 1.51 -7.96
N ASP A 370 9.82 2.65 -8.12
CA ASP A 370 10.79 3.17 -7.14
C ASP A 370 10.14 3.45 -5.79
N GLU A 371 8.95 4.03 -5.78
CA GLU A 371 8.18 4.28 -4.56
C GLU A 371 7.82 2.96 -3.84
N GLN A 372 7.41 1.94 -4.59
CA GLN A 372 7.12 0.62 -4.02
C GLN A 372 8.38 -0.09 -3.52
N LEU A 373 9.49 -0.02 -4.25
CA LEU A 373 10.78 -0.55 -3.81
C LEU A 373 11.23 0.10 -2.50
N ALA A 374 11.13 1.43 -2.37
CA ALA A 374 11.47 2.15 -1.15
C ALA A 374 10.59 1.72 0.04
N LYS A 375 9.28 1.50 -0.18
CA LYS A 375 8.35 0.96 0.84
C LYS A 375 8.80 -0.44 1.30
N PHE A 376 9.10 -1.35 0.37
CA PHE A 376 9.54 -2.70 0.70
C PHE A 376 10.90 -2.72 1.41
N GLU A 377 11.88 -1.94 0.95
CA GLU A 377 13.19 -1.86 1.59
C GLU A 377 13.10 -1.27 3.00
N THR A 378 12.25 -0.27 3.20
CA THR A 378 11.98 0.30 4.53
C THR A 378 11.32 -0.71 5.45
N ALA A 379 10.27 -1.40 4.97
CA ALA A 379 9.58 -2.43 5.74
C ALA A 379 10.50 -3.61 6.08
N ARG A 380 11.32 -4.06 5.13
CA ARG A 380 12.35 -5.10 5.34
C ARG A 380 13.37 -4.69 6.39
N GLY A 381 13.85 -3.43 6.35
CA GLY A 381 14.75 -2.90 7.37
C GLY A 381 14.13 -2.92 8.76
N ARG A 382 12.85 -2.51 8.88
CA ARG A 382 12.10 -2.57 10.14
C ARG A 382 11.92 -4.01 10.62
N TYR A 383 11.59 -4.94 9.72
CA TYR A 383 11.45 -6.36 10.05
C TYR A 383 12.73 -6.94 10.65
N HIS A 384 13.87 -6.77 9.99
CA HIS A 384 15.14 -7.28 10.50
C HIS A 384 15.58 -6.61 11.81
N SER A 385 15.35 -5.30 11.96
CA SER A 385 15.63 -4.61 13.23
C SER A 385 14.77 -5.15 14.36
N ALA A 386 13.48 -5.39 14.09
CA ALA A 386 12.55 -6.00 15.03
C ALA A 386 12.96 -7.42 15.41
N GLU A 387 13.30 -8.22 14.42
CA GLU A 387 13.75 -9.60 14.61
C GLU A 387 14.99 -9.67 15.50
N GLN A 388 16.01 -8.85 15.22
CA GLN A 388 17.24 -8.77 16.02
C GLN A 388 16.97 -8.34 17.46
N GLU A 389 16.11 -7.34 17.70
CA GLU A 389 15.77 -6.89 19.04
C GLU A 389 15.03 -7.98 19.84
N LEU A 390 14.10 -8.69 19.21
CA LEU A 390 13.36 -9.78 19.86
C LEU A 390 14.22 -11.01 20.10
N ASP A 391 15.13 -11.34 19.19
CA ASP A 391 16.07 -12.46 19.37
C ASP A 391 17.10 -12.16 20.47
N ALA A 392 17.61 -10.95 20.59
CA ALA A 392 18.48 -10.55 21.68
C ALA A 392 17.83 -10.75 23.06
N ILE A 393 16.53 -10.46 23.19
CA ILE A 393 15.79 -10.71 24.42
C ILE A 393 15.62 -12.22 24.68
N ARG A 394 15.41 -13.00 23.62
CA ARG A 394 15.28 -14.45 23.74
C ARG A 394 16.55 -15.09 24.26
N GLU A 395 17.71 -14.64 23.80
CA GLU A 395 19.00 -15.27 24.11
C GLU A 395 19.59 -14.80 25.44
N ASP A 396 19.47 -13.52 25.78
CA ASP A 396 20.25 -12.92 26.86
C ASP A 396 19.73 -13.17 28.30
N ARG A 397 18.45 -13.56 28.50
CA ARG A 397 17.90 -13.56 29.86
C ARG A 397 16.85 -14.63 30.12
N GLN A 398 17.24 -15.88 30.04
CA GLN A 398 16.40 -16.93 30.60
C GLN A 398 16.34 -16.79 32.12
N LEU A 399 15.17 -17.05 32.72
CA LEU A 399 15.06 -17.20 34.15
C LEU A 399 15.86 -18.44 34.55
N VAL A 400 16.97 -18.26 35.26
CA VAL A 400 17.87 -19.36 35.65
C VAL A 400 17.97 -19.40 37.16
N TYR A 401 17.86 -20.61 37.71
CA TYR A 401 18.13 -20.83 39.12
C TYR A 401 19.61 -20.61 39.42
N SER A 402 19.90 -19.94 40.54
CA SER A 402 21.24 -19.73 41.05
C SER A 402 21.24 -19.91 42.56
N ARG A 403 22.13 -20.76 43.10
CA ARG A 403 22.31 -20.91 44.54
C ARG A 403 22.65 -19.63 45.26
N ALA A 404 23.35 -18.70 44.59
CA ALA A 404 23.67 -17.38 45.16
C ALA A 404 22.42 -16.50 45.34
N ALA A 405 21.41 -16.68 44.45
CA ALA A 405 20.14 -15.94 44.56
C ALA A 405 19.20 -16.56 45.60
N PHE A 406 19.31 -17.90 45.86
CA PHE A 406 18.46 -18.66 46.77
C PHE A 406 19.31 -19.39 47.79
N PRO A 407 19.99 -18.72 48.73
CA PRO A 407 20.84 -19.35 49.73
C PRO A 407 19.98 -20.14 50.73
N LEU A 408 20.31 -21.42 50.90
CA LEU A 408 19.70 -22.28 51.89
C LEU A 408 20.67 -22.36 53.10
N HIS A 409 20.20 -21.96 54.26
CA HIS A 409 20.99 -21.94 55.49
C HIS A 409 20.49 -23.00 56.45
N PHE A 410 21.00 -24.21 56.33
CA PHE A 410 20.75 -25.27 57.28
C PHE A 410 21.98 -25.50 58.17
N THR A 411 21.79 -25.48 59.48
CA THR A 411 22.85 -25.83 60.45
C THR A 411 22.51 -27.18 61.05
N ALA A 412 23.45 -28.11 60.91
CA ALA A 412 23.28 -29.45 61.46
C ALA A 412 23.29 -29.47 62.99
N ASP A 413 24.00 -28.56 63.58
CA ASP A 413 24.20 -28.54 65.05
C ASP A 413 22.91 -28.17 65.81
N ASP A 414 22.12 -27.22 65.32
CA ASP A 414 20.86 -26.84 65.96
C ASP A 414 19.83 -27.98 65.85
N LEU A 415 19.75 -28.62 64.66
CA LEU A 415 18.86 -29.73 64.42
C LEU A 415 19.30 -31.00 65.18
N ALA A 416 20.59 -31.25 65.27
CA ALA A 416 21.14 -32.37 66.03
C ALA A 416 20.80 -32.26 67.51
N SER A 417 20.88 -31.08 68.11
CA SER A 417 20.50 -30.85 69.51
C SER A 417 19.00 -31.12 69.76
N SER A 418 18.13 -30.72 68.83
CA SER A 418 16.67 -30.98 68.91
C SER A 418 16.39 -32.48 68.81
N LEU A 419 17.04 -33.20 67.85
CA LEU A 419 16.85 -34.61 67.65
C LEU A 419 17.43 -35.41 68.86
N ASP A 420 18.54 -34.96 69.44
CA ASP A 420 19.10 -35.60 70.67
C ASP A 420 18.14 -35.45 71.87
N GLY A 421 17.51 -34.27 72.01
CA GLY A 421 16.48 -34.09 73.03
C GLY A 421 15.31 -35.08 72.88
N ILE A 422 14.79 -35.23 71.62
CA ILE A 422 13.71 -36.19 71.33
C ILE A 422 14.13 -37.58 71.62
N ALA A 423 15.31 -37.98 71.21
CA ALA A 423 15.82 -39.36 71.49
C ALA A 423 15.90 -39.66 72.99
N ASN A 424 16.42 -38.72 73.77
CA ASN A 424 16.52 -38.83 75.19
C ASN A 424 15.18 -38.92 75.89
N VAL A 425 14.21 -38.06 75.47
CA VAL A 425 12.82 -38.12 75.98
C VAL A 425 12.17 -39.49 75.61
N THR A 426 12.24 -39.89 74.36
CA THR A 426 11.67 -41.19 73.92
C THR A 426 12.29 -42.36 74.67
N MET A 427 13.57 -42.35 74.84
CA MET A 427 14.23 -43.41 75.63
C MET A 427 13.76 -43.41 77.08
N SER A 428 13.65 -42.23 77.71
CA SER A 428 13.22 -42.17 79.10
C SER A 428 11.74 -42.49 79.30
N GLN A 429 10.89 -42.25 78.33
CA GLN A 429 9.44 -42.48 78.41
C GLN A 429 9.06 -43.93 77.99
N GLN A 430 9.71 -44.49 77.02
CA GLN A 430 9.35 -45.80 76.46
C GLN A 430 10.20 -46.95 76.93
N LEU A 431 11.33 -46.71 77.52
CA LEU A 431 12.17 -47.73 78.13
C LEU A 431 11.98 -47.83 79.63
N THR A 432 11.39 -48.90 80.07
CA THR A 432 11.19 -49.19 81.48
C THR A 432 12.14 -50.31 81.98
N MET A 433 12.88 -49.96 82.99
CA MET A 433 13.85 -50.95 83.60
C MET A 433 13.07 -52.12 84.11
N GLY A 434 13.56 -53.34 83.83
CA GLY A 434 12.90 -54.55 84.20
C GLY A 434 11.89 -55.10 83.22
N THR A 435 11.62 -54.45 82.11
CA THR A 435 10.67 -54.87 81.06
C THR A 435 11.38 -55.70 79.99
N LYS A 436 10.69 -56.75 79.54
CA LYS A 436 11.14 -57.56 78.39
C LYS A 436 10.63 -56.93 77.10
N TYR A 437 11.50 -56.70 76.11
CA TYR A 437 11.20 -56.23 74.81
C TYR A 437 11.38 -57.31 73.75
N ASN A 438 10.41 -57.51 72.85
CA ASN A 438 10.58 -58.42 71.71
C ASN A 438 10.98 -57.60 70.48
N GLY A 439 11.37 -58.26 69.38
CA GLY A 439 11.81 -57.57 68.15
C GLY A 439 10.78 -56.67 67.55
N ALA A 440 9.49 -57.02 67.58
CA ALA A 440 8.41 -56.18 67.07
C ALA A 440 8.23 -54.92 67.91
N THR A 441 8.28 -55.02 69.26
CA THR A 441 8.20 -53.84 70.15
C THR A 441 9.42 -52.95 69.96
N ALA A 442 10.61 -53.57 69.85
CA ALA A 442 11.85 -52.83 69.60
C ALA A 442 11.79 -52.01 68.26
N ARG A 443 11.36 -52.70 67.20
CA ARG A 443 11.12 -51.98 65.91
C ARG A 443 10.11 -50.85 66.06
N GLY A 444 9.00 -51.10 66.73
CA GLY A 444 7.94 -50.10 66.93
C GLY A 444 8.44 -48.82 67.65
N ILE A 445 9.27 -49.02 68.74
CA ILE A 445 9.83 -47.91 69.50
C ILE A 445 10.82 -47.07 68.65
N VAL A 446 11.74 -47.79 67.94
CA VAL A 446 12.70 -47.10 67.08
C VAL A 446 12.02 -46.40 65.89
N THR A 447 11.02 -47.05 65.28
CA THR A 447 10.24 -46.47 64.22
C THR A 447 9.50 -45.22 64.69
N SER A 448 8.92 -45.23 65.90
CA SER A 448 8.27 -44.05 66.50
C SER A 448 9.27 -42.92 66.73
N MET A 449 10.46 -43.23 67.23
CA MET A 449 11.51 -42.21 67.38
C MET A 449 11.97 -41.63 66.06
N LEU A 450 12.16 -42.46 65.04
CA LEU A 450 12.52 -42.01 63.69
C LEU A 450 11.38 -41.18 63.05
N GLY A 451 10.13 -41.53 63.34
CA GLY A 451 8.95 -40.68 62.90
C GLY A 451 8.98 -39.31 63.54
N MET A 452 9.30 -39.20 64.82
CA MET A 452 9.48 -37.92 65.50
C MET A 452 10.69 -37.13 64.94
N PHE A 453 11.78 -37.82 64.61
CA PHE A 453 12.91 -37.21 63.91
C PHE A 453 12.49 -36.62 62.56
N ALA A 454 11.80 -37.42 61.75
CA ALA A 454 11.29 -36.93 60.46
C ALA A 454 10.40 -35.70 60.58
N GLN A 455 9.49 -35.72 61.57
CA GLN A 455 8.63 -34.55 61.83
C GLN A 455 9.42 -33.34 62.31
N THR A 456 10.43 -33.49 63.12
CA THR A 456 11.28 -32.42 63.60
C THR A 456 12.15 -31.86 62.49
N VAL A 457 12.74 -32.69 61.64
CA VAL A 457 13.45 -32.26 60.44
C VAL A 457 12.52 -31.45 59.54
N LYS A 458 11.30 -31.95 59.30
CA LYS A 458 10.31 -31.22 58.51
C LYS A 458 9.99 -29.84 59.10
N THR A 459 9.67 -29.77 60.39
CA THR A 459 9.37 -28.52 61.09
C THR A 459 10.56 -27.56 61.04
N TYR A 460 11.76 -28.05 61.16
CA TYR A 460 12.98 -27.26 61.03
C TYR A 460 13.09 -26.67 59.62
N VAL A 461 12.89 -27.49 58.59
CA VAL A 461 12.91 -27.01 57.17
C VAL A 461 11.81 -25.98 56.94
N ASP A 462 10.58 -26.26 57.36
CA ASP A 462 9.45 -25.35 57.22
C ASP A 462 9.70 -23.97 57.89
N ASN A 463 10.45 -23.96 59.00
CA ASN A 463 10.81 -22.72 59.72
C ASN A 463 12.00 -21.98 59.11
N HIS A 464 12.95 -22.68 58.47
CA HIS A 464 14.17 -22.08 57.94
C HIS A 464 14.14 -21.83 56.44
N VAL A 465 13.25 -22.47 55.71
CA VAL A 465 12.99 -22.19 54.29
C VAL A 465 11.83 -21.25 54.18
N SER A 466 12.10 -19.95 54.09
CA SER A 466 11.08 -18.95 53.85
C SER A 466 10.59 -19.02 52.39
N MET A 467 9.66 -19.95 52.13
CA MET A 467 9.05 -20.07 50.79
C MET A 467 8.40 -18.78 50.30
N SER A 468 7.82 -18.00 51.21
CA SER A 468 7.25 -16.70 50.88
C SER A 468 8.33 -15.76 50.30
N ASP A 469 9.54 -15.75 50.87
CA ASP A 469 10.62 -14.89 50.42
C ASP A 469 11.22 -15.38 49.10
N TYR A 470 11.31 -16.69 48.91
CA TYR A 470 11.77 -17.27 47.63
C TYR A 470 10.75 -17.04 46.52
N LEU A 471 9.47 -17.23 46.79
CA LEU A 471 8.41 -16.91 45.83
C LEU A 471 8.34 -15.43 45.53
N ALA A 472 8.54 -14.56 46.53
CA ALA A 472 8.62 -13.10 46.31
C ALA A 472 9.80 -12.75 45.38
N LYS A 473 10.99 -13.38 45.59
CA LYS A 473 12.12 -13.19 44.66
C LYS A 473 11.84 -13.72 43.25
N ILE A 474 11.24 -14.90 43.13
CA ILE A 474 10.86 -15.47 41.83
C ILE A 474 9.82 -14.56 41.16
N ASN A 475 8.85 -14.02 41.90
CA ASN A 475 7.88 -13.08 41.38
C ASN A 475 8.57 -11.79 40.87
N ALA A 476 9.52 -11.23 41.61
CA ALA A 476 10.29 -10.06 41.17
C ALA A 476 11.10 -10.32 39.89
N MET A 477 11.78 -11.49 39.81
CA MET A 477 12.47 -11.92 38.58
C MET A 477 11.51 -12.06 37.41
N THR A 478 10.35 -12.63 37.65
CA THR A 478 9.28 -12.83 36.66
C THR A 478 8.72 -11.51 36.17
N GLU A 479 8.47 -10.57 37.08
CA GLU A 479 7.98 -9.22 36.74
C GLU A 479 9.00 -8.43 35.93
N SER A 480 10.28 -8.50 36.32
CA SER A 480 11.36 -7.89 35.53
C SER A 480 11.37 -8.43 34.11
N ARG A 481 11.28 -9.75 33.94
CA ARG A 481 11.23 -10.39 32.62
C ARG A 481 10.02 -9.98 31.82
N TYR A 482 8.85 -9.90 32.45
CA TYR A 482 7.64 -9.40 31.83
C TYR A 482 7.83 -7.97 31.30
N LEU A 483 8.38 -7.07 32.11
CA LEU A 483 8.61 -5.68 31.71
C LEU A 483 9.59 -5.55 30.55
N GLU A 484 10.65 -6.36 30.53
CA GLU A 484 11.60 -6.40 29.41
C GLU A 484 10.92 -6.80 28.10
N ILE A 485 10.17 -7.90 28.11
CA ILE A 485 9.42 -8.39 26.93
C ILE A 485 8.38 -7.35 26.50
N ARG A 486 7.60 -6.81 27.45
CA ARG A 486 6.61 -5.79 27.16
C ARG A 486 7.23 -4.55 26.52
N ASN A 487 8.31 -4.03 27.07
CA ASN A 487 8.96 -2.83 26.55
C ASN A 487 9.55 -3.04 25.15
N ALA A 488 10.06 -4.26 24.87
CA ALA A 488 10.56 -4.57 23.56
C ALA A 488 9.42 -4.70 22.53
N LEU A 489 8.36 -5.42 22.86
CA LEU A 489 7.19 -5.57 21.99
C LEU A 489 6.51 -4.21 21.72
N ASP A 490 6.47 -3.33 22.72
CA ASP A 490 5.94 -1.98 22.58
C ASP A 490 6.79 -1.13 21.63
N ARG A 491 8.12 -1.16 21.77
CA ARG A 491 9.05 -0.43 20.88
C ARG A 491 8.98 -0.92 19.44
N VAL A 492 8.89 -2.22 19.25
CA VAL A 492 8.98 -2.85 17.93
C VAL A 492 7.66 -2.82 17.18
N GLY A 493 6.54 -3.06 17.86
CA GLY A 493 5.25 -3.21 17.20
C GLY A 493 4.05 -2.57 17.91
N GLY A 494 4.26 -1.88 19.05
CA GLY A 494 3.18 -1.30 19.84
C GLY A 494 2.22 -2.34 20.44
N ILE A 495 2.66 -3.60 20.53
CA ILE A 495 1.82 -4.70 21.02
C ILE A 495 1.79 -4.68 22.54
N GLN A 496 0.58 -4.56 23.10
CA GLN A 496 0.34 -4.61 24.53
C GLN A 496 0.15 -6.06 24.97
N ILE A 497 0.95 -6.49 25.95
CA ILE A 497 0.78 -7.79 26.60
C ILE A 497 0.31 -7.63 28.04
N LYS A 498 -0.38 -8.65 28.56
CA LYS A 498 -0.79 -8.71 29.97
C LYS A 498 0.21 -9.54 30.75
N PRO A 499 0.44 -9.26 32.05
CA PRO A 499 1.22 -10.14 32.90
C PRO A 499 0.65 -11.55 32.89
N LEU A 500 1.53 -12.55 32.85
CA LEU A 500 1.09 -13.94 33.02
C LEU A 500 0.56 -14.13 34.45
N THR A 501 -0.70 -14.48 34.55
CA THR A 501 -1.37 -14.79 35.80
C THR A 501 -1.68 -16.28 35.82
N GLY A 502 -1.49 -16.97 36.94
CA GLY A 502 -1.76 -18.42 37.02
C GLY A 502 -0.69 -19.23 37.74
N PHE A 503 0.37 -18.54 38.17
CA PHE A 503 1.41 -19.20 38.99
C PHE A 503 1.01 -19.29 40.48
N LYS A 504 -0.27 -19.11 40.82
CA LYS A 504 -0.77 -19.00 42.20
C LYS A 504 -0.67 -20.29 43.04
N ASP A 505 -0.61 -21.43 42.38
CA ASP A 505 -0.67 -22.76 43.04
C ASP A 505 0.67 -23.47 43.07
N GLU A 506 1.77 -22.74 42.84
CA GLU A 506 3.11 -23.29 42.97
C GLU A 506 3.49 -23.42 44.45
N VAL A 507 3.24 -24.59 44.99
CA VAL A 507 3.59 -24.97 46.36
C VAL A 507 4.82 -25.92 46.30
N LEU A 508 5.72 -25.80 47.28
CA LEU A 508 6.76 -26.80 47.45
C LEU A 508 6.13 -28.18 47.53
N LYS A 509 6.61 -29.10 46.70
CA LYS A 509 6.25 -30.50 46.87
C LYS A 509 6.65 -30.96 48.27
N PRO A 510 5.81 -31.72 48.97
CA PRO A 510 6.18 -32.25 50.27
C PRO A 510 7.54 -32.98 50.18
N ILE A 511 8.49 -32.56 51.01
CA ILE A 511 9.81 -33.22 51.06
C ILE A 511 9.63 -34.66 51.54
N ASP A 512 10.22 -35.60 50.83
CA ASP A 512 10.18 -37.02 51.22
C ASP A 512 11.02 -37.26 52.49
N MET A 513 10.37 -37.26 53.62
CA MET A 513 11.00 -37.52 54.91
C MET A 513 11.39 -38.99 55.14
N SER A 514 11.10 -39.87 54.19
CA SER A 514 11.56 -41.27 54.27
C SER A 514 13.10 -41.39 54.30
N VAL A 515 13.79 -40.34 53.89
CA VAL A 515 15.26 -40.24 53.99
C VAL A 515 15.76 -40.43 55.43
N VAL A 516 14.99 -40.02 56.43
CA VAL A 516 15.34 -40.19 57.85
C VAL A 516 15.27 -41.64 58.22
N SER A 517 14.20 -42.35 57.83
CA SER A 517 14.09 -43.79 58.10
C SER A 517 15.08 -44.68 57.30
N LYS A 518 15.39 -44.19 56.05
CA LYS A 518 16.41 -44.87 55.21
C LYS A 518 17.84 -44.70 55.76
N ALA A 519 18.13 -43.64 56.47
CA ALA A 519 19.41 -43.40 57.11
C ALA A 519 19.68 -44.51 58.20
N TYR A 520 18.61 -44.97 58.85
CA TYR A 520 18.67 -46.12 59.72
C TYR A 520 17.60 -47.12 59.31
N ASP A 521 17.98 -48.17 58.60
CA ASP A 521 17.09 -49.27 58.18
C ASP A 521 16.69 -50.12 59.36
N VAL A 522 15.53 -49.87 59.90
CA VAL A 522 15.01 -50.59 61.10
C VAL A 522 14.78 -52.08 60.79
N GLU A 523 14.26 -52.37 59.58
CA GLU A 523 14.02 -53.77 59.16
C GLU A 523 15.32 -54.57 59.04
N GLN A 524 16.33 -53.97 58.42
CA GLN A 524 17.64 -54.58 58.23
C GLN A 524 18.41 -54.73 59.55
N LYS A 525 18.36 -53.66 60.37
CA LYS A 525 19.16 -53.63 61.62
C LYS A 525 18.51 -54.37 62.75
N ILE A 526 17.23 -54.34 62.93
CA ILE A 526 16.49 -54.99 64.00
C ILE A 526 15.92 -56.30 63.53
N GLY A 527 15.50 -56.44 62.26
CA GLY A 527 14.98 -57.65 61.66
C GLY A 527 13.84 -58.30 62.42
N ASP A 528 13.51 -59.56 62.05
CA ASP A 528 12.54 -60.40 62.77
C ASP A 528 13.12 -61.14 63.95
N THR A 529 14.39 -60.95 64.18
CA THR A 529 15.08 -61.63 65.27
C THR A 529 14.56 -61.11 66.60
N TYR A 530 13.94 -61.90 67.34
CA TYR A 530 13.54 -61.61 68.71
C TYR A 530 14.77 -61.22 69.53
N LEU A 531 14.81 -60.06 70.05
CA LEU A 531 15.67 -59.64 71.14
C LEU A 531 15.19 -60.30 72.45
N ILE A 532 14.97 -61.51 72.38
CA ILE A 532 14.04 -62.24 73.13
C ILE A 532 14.65 -62.69 74.45
N ASP A 533 13.80 -62.87 75.34
CA ASP A 533 13.96 -63.65 76.58
C ASP A 533 14.86 -63.02 77.61
N ARG A 534 15.45 -61.92 77.38
CA ARG A 534 16.29 -61.39 78.44
C ARG A 534 16.01 -59.91 78.64
N TYR A 535 15.92 -59.60 79.86
CA TYR A 535 16.03 -58.27 80.35
C TYR A 535 17.08 -57.51 79.60
N ASN A 536 16.67 -56.68 78.77
CA ASN A 536 17.67 -56.00 78.01
C ASN A 536 17.29 -54.51 77.73
N TYR A 537 16.98 -53.83 78.83
CA TYR A 537 16.88 -52.38 78.86
C TYR A 537 18.14 -51.76 78.24
N GLU A 538 19.30 -52.19 78.62
CA GLU A 538 20.56 -51.68 78.09
C GLU A 538 20.77 -52.01 76.62
N ARG A 539 20.28 -53.15 76.14
CA ARG A 539 20.35 -53.50 74.72
C ARG A 539 19.36 -52.65 73.88
N MET A 540 18.15 -52.44 74.36
CA MET A 540 17.19 -51.61 73.76
C MET A 540 17.65 -50.15 73.74
N ARG A 541 18.21 -49.68 74.84
CA ARG A 541 18.86 -48.37 74.96
C ARG A 541 20.03 -48.26 73.99
N SER A 542 20.86 -49.31 73.84
CA SER A 542 21.94 -49.38 72.87
C SER A 542 21.44 -49.25 71.44
N MET A 543 20.37 -49.96 71.07
CA MET A 543 19.76 -49.89 69.74
C MET A 543 19.14 -48.57 69.43
N MET A 544 18.44 -47.94 70.38
CA MET A 544 17.92 -46.58 70.23
C MET A 544 19.03 -45.54 70.10
N ASN A 545 20.11 -45.74 70.88
CA ASN A 545 21.30 -44.92 70.82
C ASN A 545 22.01 -45.09 69.46
N ASP A 546 22.11 -46.34 68.97
CA ASP A 546 22.68 -46.62 67.64
C ASP A 546 21.85 -45.94 66.51
N ALA A 547 20.53 -46.06 66.58
CA ALA A 547 19.64 -45.37 65.64
C ALA A 547 19.82 -43.87 65.73
N LYS A 548 19.85 -43.30 66.93
CA LYS A 548 20.11 -41.86 67.15
C LYS A 548 21.46 -41.48 66.58
N MET A 549 22.54 -42.19 66.93
CA MET A 549 23.90 -41.90 66.45
C MET A 549 24.01 -42.00 64.92
N THR A 550 23.31 -42.98 64.33
CA THR A 550 23.30 -43.15 62.86
C THR A 550 22.59 -41.99 62.17
N VAL A 551 21.44 -41.52 62.67
CA VAL A 551 20.66 -40.41 62.07
C VAL A 551 21.30 -39.08 62.39
N ILE A 552 21.68 -38.81 63.65
CA ILE A 552 22.22 -37.53 64.07
C ILE A 552 23.70 -37.38 63.70
N GLY A 553 24.41 -38.50 63.76
CA GLY A 553 25.85 -38.53 63.48
C GLY A 553 26.72 -37.83 64.53
N VAL A 554 26.21 -37.67 65.75
CA VAL A 554 26.95 -37.07 66.86
C VAL A 554 27.62 -38.22 67.60
N THR A 555 28.93 -38.21 67.62
CA THR A 555 29.72 -39.12 68.49
C THR A 555 29.72 -38.60 69.92
N GLN A 556 29.53 -39.48 70.87
CA GLN A 556 29.84 -39.11 72.26
C GLN A 556 31.32 -38.76 72.40
N PRO A 557 31.67 -37.76 73.25
CA PRO A 557 33.05 -37.25 73.33
C PRO A 557 34.12 -38.13 73.92
N SER A 558 33.87 -39.43 74.01
CA SER A 558 34.85 -40.40 74.60
C SER A 558 35.97 -40.82 73.63
N GLU A 559 35.84 -40.59 72.32
CA GLU A 559 36.94 -40.79 71.36
C GLU A 559 36.98 -39.70 70.32
N PRO A 560 37.90 -38.76 70.41
CA PRO A 560 38.07 -37.73 69.43
C PRO A 560 38.64 -38.34 68.17
N GLY A 561 37.82 -38.43 67.11
CA GLY A 561 38.36 -38.66 65.76
C GLY A 561 37.62 -39.60 64.83
N ILE A 562 36.62 -40.38 65.25
CA ILE A 562 36.09 -41.45 64.38
C ILE A 562 34.79 -41.14 63.69
N TYR A 563 33.98 -40.23 64.14
CA TYR A 563 32.75 -39.84 63.43
C TYR A 563 32.56 -38.32 63.36
N ARG A 564 33.14 -37.72 62.42
CA ARG A 564 32.68 -36.37 61.92
C ARG A 564 31.84 -36.57 60.67
N GLY A 565 30.65 -36.20 60.75
CA GLY A 565 29.76 -36.21 59.59
C GLY A 565 28.80 -37.41 59.62
N GLY A 566 27.87 -37.45 60.55
CA GLY A 566 26.76 -38.40 60.58
C GLY A 566 25.76 -38.14 59.46
N SER A 567 24.78 -39.04 59.35
CA SER A 567 23.75 -39.03 58.35
C SER A 567 22.98 -37.66 58.21
N LEU A 568 22.88 -36.96 59.36
CA LEU A 568 22.23 -35.62 59.31
C LEU A 568 23.01 -34.65 58.40
N GLN A 569 24.35 -34.56 58.57
CA GLN A 569 25.16 -33.64 57.75
C GLN A 569 25.45 -34.20 56.35
N THR A 570 25.68 -35.51 56.23
CA THR A 570 26.17 -36.11 54.97
C THR A 570 25.08 -36.67 54.10
N THR A 571 23.89 -36.97 54.64
CA THR A 571 22.82 -37.63 53.90
C THR A 571 21.50 -36.90 54.00
N ILE A 572 21.02 -36.55 55.19
CA ILE A 572 19.66 -35.99 55.39
C ILE A 572 19.59 -34.56 54.91
N LEU A 573 20.42 -33.65 55.43
CA LEU A 573 20.40 -32.24 55.04
C LEU A 573 20.79 -32.02 53.58
N PRO A 574 21.84 -32.68 53.04
CA PRO A 574 22.12 -32.56 51.59
C PRO A 574 20.95 -33.01 50.72
N ARG A 575 20.25 -34.08 51.08
CA ARG A 575 19.09 -34.56 50.33
C ARG A 575 17.91 -33.60 50.41
N VAL A 576 17.62 -33.06 51.58
CA VAL A 576 16.59 -32.05 51.78
C VAL A 576 16.91 -30.78 50.98
N GLN A 577 18.17 -30.37 51.01
CA GLN A 577 18.64 -29.25 50.21
C GLN A 577 18.43 -29.50 48.70
N GLU A 578 18.81 -30.68 48.22
CA GLU A 578 18.63 -31.07 46.81
C GLU A 578 17.15 -31.04 46.41
N GLU A 579 16.23 -31.53 47.26
CA GLU A 579 14.79 -31.51 46.97
C GLU A 579 14.21 -30.11 46.93
N VAL A 580 14.64 -29.20 47.84
CA VAL A 580 14.24 -27.80 47.82
C VAL A 580 14.78 -27.09 46.56
N GLU A 581 16.06 -27.27 46.25
CA GLU A 581 16.67 -26.73 45.06
C GLU A 581 15.98 -27.21 43.78
N GLN A 582 15.66 -28.50 43.69
CA GLN A 582 14.94 -29.07 42.56
C GLN A 582 13.54 -28.45 42.41
N CYS A 583 12.83 -28.26 43.52
CA CYS A 583 11.52 -27.62 43.48
C CYS A 583 11.60 -26.15 42.99
N LEU A 584 12.57 -25.37 43.46
CA LEU A 584 12.80 -23.99 43.00
C LEU A 584 13.19 -23.96 41.52
N GLN A 585 14.04 -24.90 41.07
CA GLN A 585 14.40 -25.06 39.68
C GLN A 585 13.17 -25.34 38.80
N ASP A 586 12.31 -26.26 39.22
CA ASP A 586 11.11 -26.62 38.50
C ASP A 586 10.13 -25.42 38.35
N ILE A 587 9.97 -24.62 39.42
CA ILE A 587 9.15 -23.41 39.40
C ILE A 587 9.71 -22.37 38.40
N ILE A 588 11.02 -22.11 38.49
CA ILE A 588 11.71 -21.15 37.62
C ILE A 588 11.65 -21.60 36.16
N LEU A 589 11.87 -22.90 35.90
CA LEU A 589 11.83 -23.47 34.55
C LEU A 589 10.46 -23.30 33.92
N LYS A 590 9.38 -23.70 34.63
CA LYS A 590 8.00 -23.54 34.14
C LYS A 590 7.67 -22.07 33.78
N ARG A 591 8.08 -21.13 34.62
CA ARG A 591 7.88 -19.71 34.37
C ARG A 591 8.70 -19.24 33.18
N SER A 592 9.97 -19.68 33.08
CA SER A 592 10.83 -19.36 31.94
C SER A 592 10.24 -19.87 30.63
N GLU A 593 9.75 -21.10 30.60
CA GLU A 593 9.07 -21.68 29.43
C GLU A 593 7.81 -20.91 29.06
N ALA A 594 6.98 -20.52 30.06
CA ALA A 594 5.77 -19.74 29.79
C ALA A 594 6.07 -18.37 29.17
N TYR A 595 7.11 -17.66 29.64
CA TYR A 595 7.54 -16.39 29.05
C TYR A 595 8.21 -16.56 27.70
N SER A 596 8.97 -17.62 27.49
CA SER A 596 9.55 -17.94 26.18
C SER A 596 8.45 -18.20 25.14
N LYS A 597 7.41 -18.94 25.52
CA LYS A 597 6.26 -19.19 24.66
C LYS A 597 5.49 -17.90 24.34
N LEU A 598 5.24 -17.06 25.35
CA LEU A 598 4.60 -15.74 25.15
C LEU A 598 5.40 -14.88 24.19
N LEU A 599 6.71 -14.82 24.35
CA LEU A 599 7.60 -14.07 23.46
C LEU A 599 7.53 -14.60 22.03
N GLU A 600 7.55 -15.92 21.84
CA GLU A 600 7.51 -16.53 20.51
C GLU A 600 6.16 -16.29 19.79
N GLU A 601 5.04 -16.43 20.53
CA GLU A 601 3.70 -16.12 20.01
C GLU A 601 3.61 -14.64 19.58
N LYS A 602 4.08 -13.72 20.41
CA LYS A 602 4.03 -12.29 20.14
C LYS A 602 5.07 -11.84 19.12
N ARG A 603 6.22 -12.50 19.05
CA ARG A 603 7.23 -12.29 18.00
C ARG A 603 6.61 -12.51 16.62
N SER A 604 5.93 -13.63 16.42
CA SER A 604 5.27 -13.94 15.15
C SER A 604 4.19 -12.89 14.79
N GLU A 605 3.40 -12.45 15.77
CA GLU A 605 2.38 -11.41 15.59
C GLU A 605 2.99 -10.06 15.20
N VAL A 606 4.06 -9.63 15.85
CA VAL A 606 4.78 -8.39 15.56
C VAL A 606 5.37 -8.43 14.14
N LEU A 607 6.10 -9.47 13.83
CA LEU A 607 6.78 -9.62 12.53
C LEU A 607 5.76 -9.68 11.39
N ALA A 608 4.64 -10.39 11.57
CA ALA A 608 3.56 -10.43 10.59
C ALA A 608 2.84 -9.07 10.43
N SER A 609 2.79 -8.24 11.48
CA SER A 609 2.21 -6.89 11.38
C SER A 609 3.09 -5.92 10.57
N ILE A 610 4.41 -6.13 10.55
CA ILE A 610 5.35 -5.33 9.75
C ILE A 610 5.28 -5.76 8.28
N ILE A 611 5.33 -7.06 8.02
CA ILE A 611 5.23 -7.66 6.69
C ILE A 611 4.48 -8.99 6.81
N PRO A 612 3.22 -9.06 6.35
CA PRO A 612 2.43 -10.29 6.44
C PRO A 612 3.06 -11.48 5.70
N ASP A 613 3.63 -11.23 4.51
CA ASP A 613 4.18 -12.25 3.61
C ASP A 613 5.68 -12.03 3.38
N PHE A 614 6.48 -12.03 4.43
CA PHE A 614 7.92 -11.72 4.35
C PHE A 614 8.66 -12.62 3.35
N ASP A 615 8.29 -13.89 3.25
CA ASP A 615 8.92 -14.84 2.32
C ASP A 615 8.77 -14.44 0.84
N GLN A 616 7.76 -13.63 0.51
CA GLN A 616 7.52 -13.13 -0.84
C GLN A 616 8.19 -11.78 -1.13
N VAL A 617 8.64 -11.06 -0.11
CA VAL A 617 9.17 -9.69 -0.27
C VAL A 617 10.40 -9.65 -1.15
N ASP A 618 11.35 -10.54 -0.94
CA ASP A 618 12.58 -10.59 -1.75
C ASP A 618 12.29 -10.96 -3.22
N ALA A 619 11.31 -11.82 -3.46
CA ALA A 619 10.85 -12.16 -4.81
C ALA A 619 10.19 -10.92 -5.47
N ARG A 620 9.33 -10.20 -4.76
CA ARG A 620 8.67 -8.96 -5.24
C ARG A 620 9.68 -7.85 -5.52
N ILE A 621 10.65 -7.63 -4.62
CA ILE A 621 11.75 -6.67 -4.85
C ILE A 621 12.54 -7.03 -6.11
N THR A 622 12.88 -8.30 -6.29
CA THR A 622 13.62 -8.77 -7.47
C THR A 622 12.82 -8.60 -8.76
N ALA A 623 11.52 -8.92 -8.73
CA ALA A 623 10.62 -8.73 -9.86
C ALA A 623 10.52 -7.24 -10.26
N LEU A 624 10.33 -6.33 -9.29
CA LEU A 624 10.28 -4.89 -9.54
C LEU A 624 11.60 -4.34 -10.10
N LYS A 625 12.74 -4.73 -9.55
CA LYS A 625 14.07 -4.32 -10.06
C LYS A 625 14.29 -4.83 -11.49
N THR A 626 13.87 -6.05 -11.77
CA THR A 626 13.95 -6.64 -13.11
C THR A 626 13.04 -5.90 -14.09
N LEU A 627 11.79 -5.63 -13.70
CA LEU A 627 10.83 -4.87 -14.49
C LEU A 627 11.38 -3.48 -14.81
N LYS A 628 11.84 -2.74 -13.81
CA LYS A 628 12.44 -1.42 -13.99
C LYS A 628 13.59 -1.45 -14.97
N THR A 629 14.52 -2.38 -14.81
CA THR A 629 15.68 -2.51 -15.71
C THR A 629 15.26 -2.79 -17.16
N LYS A 630 14.25 -3.67 -17.36
CA LYS A 630 13.71 -3.95 -18.68
C LYS A 630 13.05 -2.71 -19.31
N LEU A 631 12.29 -1.92 -18.53
CA LEU A 631 11.65 -0.68 -18.98
C LEU A 631 12.68 0.40 -19.32
N GLU A 632 13.68 0.60 -18.48
CA GLU A 632 14.77 1.57 -18.73
C GLU A 632 15.58 1.22 -19.97
N GLY A 633 15.71 -0.06 -20.30
CA GLY A 633 16.38 -0.56 -21.49
C GLY A 633 15.63 -0.30 -22.81
N ILE A 634 14.42 0.28 -22.78
CA ILE A 634 13.66 0.62 -23.99
C ILE A 634 14.22 1.92 -24.60
N GLN A 635 14.77 1.81 -25.80
CA GLN A 635 15.30 2.94 -26.57
C GLN A 635 14.22 3.50 -27.50
N PHE A 636 14.06 4.82 -27.51
CA PHE A 636 13.11 5.60 -28.31
C PHE A 636 13.81 6.28 -29.52
N THR A 637 15.02 5.84 -29.85
CA THR A 637 15.82 6.38 -30.95
C THR A 637 16.09 5.33 -32.00
#